data_616cfd466a4f1f80fd5d142ccf0d4e93
#
_entry.id   616cfd466a4f1f80fd5d142ccf0d4e93
#
_cell.length_a   1.000
_cell.length_b   1.000
_cell.length_c   1.000
_cell.angle_alpha   90.00
_cell.angle_beta   90.00
_cell.angle_gamma   90.00
#
_symmetry.space_group_name_H-M   'P 1'
#
loop_
_entity.id
_entity.type
_entity.pdbx_description
1 polymer ?
#
loop_
_entity_poly.entity_id
_entity_poly.type
_entity_poly.pdbx_seq_one_letter_code
_entity_poly.pdbx_strand_id
1 'polypeptide(L)'
;LKIKIFILTLCLLVSLSAKAQNDTLSNRKPKVGLVLSGGGAKGLAHIGVLKVIDSLGIKIDYVAGTSMGSIIGALYASGYSGEQLDSIFHQIDFDKIINDELPRSSSPIGERANMEKYAVKLPFNDFRIKLPSALSRGHNTYSLLLKLLVHVNKTDDFSQLPIPFFCIATNIESGKQVMLEKGNLTQAIMASGALPSLFQPVMINNEVLIDGGVVNNYPIDELRAKGMDIIIGVDVQDGLAPRDELTSAPDVLLQINNFRTINDMKLKVKKTDIYIKPNIEDFNVISFDEGNSIIKSGEIAALSKVNVLRNLATGIPNVNQQVNFKPLDSLIINDTKILGNNNYTRAYILGKLKLKSNEKISYKDFNKGIDNLVATNNFNSFQYELKETKENVGYDFIATVRESKINTYLKFGLHYDDLYKSAALVNLTKKQLLFKNDVGSLDLILGDNVRYNFEYLIDKGFYWSIGLKSRYNQFHKNISAQLVLDEDQITINDLNKIDVKLRDQTNQFYLQTLFRRDFSLSIGAEHKRLEINSETIFNENSTGEFQFEKTDYLSLVGNLKLDTYDEKYFPRKGVYFNGTLNIYLYASEFIEDFENFSIAKADMGYAFGVTDKLAINLKTSGGFKLGDKSRRTLDFALGGYGNNLINNFIPFLGYDFISLTGNSYVKASLVADYEIFKKHHITLEGNWANIDDDIFDTGEWFTLPDYRGYALGYAIETFLGPVQAKYSYSPERKDGTWFFNIGYWF
;
A
#
# COMPACT_ATOMS: atom_id res chain seq x y z
N LEU A 1 41.13 -88.47 -7.79
CA LEU A 1 40.14 -88.25 -6.67
C LEU A 1 40.26 -86.89 -6.09
N LYS A 2 41.46 -86.31 -5.78
CA LYS A 2 41.69 -85.02 -5.15
C LYS A 2 41.15 -83.80 -5.96
N ILE A 3 41.27 -83.89 -7.32
CA ILE A 3 40.76 -82.77 -8.18
C ILE A 3 39.22 -82.75 -8.25
N LYS A 4 38.55 -83.90 -8.23
CA LYS A 4 37.07 -83.97 -8.21
C LYS A 4 36.49 -83.48 -6.90
N ILE A 5 37.16 -83.65 -5.77
CA ILE A 5 36.78 -83.19 -4.46
C ILE A 5 36.97 -81.62 -4.40
N PHE A 6 38.08 -81.13 -5.00
CA PHE A 6 38.34 -79.71 -5.06
C PHE A 6 37.25 -78.90 -5.92
N ILE A 7 36.88 -79.49 -7.08
CA ILE A 7 35.84 -78.95 -7.93
C ILE A 7 34.48 -78.99 -7.23
N LEU A 8 34.17 -80.06 -6.51
CA LEU A 8 32.90 -80.16 -5.75
C LEU A 8 32.83 -79.18 -4.61
N THR A 9 33.95 -78.92 -3.88
CA THR A 9 34.03 -77.94 -2.82
C THR A 9 33.95 -76.47 -3.36
N LEU A 10 34.56 -76.26 -4.54
CA LEU A 10 34.48 -74.94 -5.20
C LEU A 10 33.07 -74.67 -5.71
N CYS A 11 32.38 -75.66 -6.28
CA CYS A 11 30.97 -75.50 -6.67
C CYS A 11 30.03 -75.31 -5.46
N LEU A 12 30.33 -75.95 -4.32
CA LEU A 12 29.57 -75.80 -3.10
C LEU A 12 29.78 -74.37 -2.48
N LEU A 13 31.01 -73.85 -2.54
CA LEU A 13 31.34 -72.48 -2.09
C LEU A 13 30.68 -71.38 -2.98
N VAL A 14 30.64 -71.64 -4.31
CA VAL A 14 29.97 -70.72 -5.26
C VAL A 14 28.44 -70.79 -5.11
N SER A 15 27.85 -71.96 -4.80
CA SER A 15 26.41 -72.05 -4.53
C SER A 15 25.98 -71.48 -3.19
N LEU A 16 26.87 -71.42 -2.19
CA LEU A 16 26.63 -70.71 -0.92
C LEU A 16 26.72 -69.17 -1.05
N SER A 17 27.60 -68.68 -1.92
CA SER A 17 27.73 -67.26 -2.23
C SER A 17 26.53 -66.71 -3.00
N ALA A 18 25.86 -67.54 -3.83
CA ALA A 18 24.70 -67.12 -4.60
C ALA A 18 23.42 -66.98 -3.77
N LYS A 19 23.34 -67.58 -2.57
CA LYS A 19 22.19 -67.38 -1.67
C LYS A 19 22.31 -66.21 -0.74
N ALA A 20 23.48 -65.59 -0.59
CA ALA A 20 23.68 -64.40 0.32
C ALA A 20 23.34 -63.08 -0.32
N GLN A 21 23.01 -63.05 -1.62
CA GLN A 21 22.78 -61.81 -2.35
C GLN A 21 21.30 -61.40 -2.52
N ASN A 22 20.36 -62.22 -2.06
CA ASN A 22 18.93 -61.94 -2.24
C ASN A 22 18.15 -61.52 -1.02
N ASP A 23 18.79 -61.41 0.17
CA ASP A 23 18.07 -61.09 1.40
C ASP A 23 18.34 -59.67 1.98
N THR A 24 19.10 -58.82 1.27
CA THR A 24 19.36 -57.44 1.76
C THR A 24 18.46 -56.35 1.14
N LEU A 25 17.50 -56.75 0.28
CA LEU A 25 16.61 -55.78 -0.39
C LEU A 25 15.21 -55.62 0.24
N SER A 26 14.86 -56.32 1.32
CA SER A 26 13.46 -56.43 1.74
C SER A 26 13.07 -55.65 2.98
N ASN A 27 13.94 -54.80 3.58
CA ASN A 27 13.55 -54.08 4.82
C ASN A 27 13.79 -52.58 4.81
N ARG A 28 14.07 -51.96 3.67
CA ARG A 28 14.14 -50.50 3.58
C ARG A 28 12.71 -49.93 3.45
N LYS A 29 12.28 -49.13 4.45
CA LYS A 29 11.02 -48.35 4.30
C LYS A 29 11.10 -47.53 3.02
N PRO A 30 10.03 -47.48 2.21
CA PRO A 30 10.03 -46.69 0.99
C PRO A 30 10.18 -45.20 1.33
N LYS A 31 10.96 -44.49 0.54
CA LYS A 31 11.09 -43.01 0.63
C LYS A 31 9.88 -42.38 -0.01
N VAL A 32 9.25 -41.46 0.75
CA VAL A 32 8.03 -40.78 0.31
C VAL A 32 8.38 -39.35 -0.08
N GLY A 33 8.11 -38.99 -1.34
CA GLY A 33 8.21 -37.63 -1.85
C GLY A 33 6.86 -36.94 -1.92
N LEU A 34 6.87 -35.65 -1.77
CA LEU A 34 5.67 -34.80 -1.88
C LEU A 34 5.87 -33.78 -2.99
N VAL A 35 4.97 -33.73 -3.98
CA VAL A 35 4.93 -32.74 -5.05
C VAL A 35 3.72 -31.82 -4.84
N LEU A 36 3.96 -30.49 -4.82
CA LEU A 36 2.95 -29.47 -4.70
C LEU A 36 2.95 -28.57 -5.94
N SER A 37 1.84 -28.56 -6.70
CA SER A 37 1.73 -27.74 -7.91
C SER A 37 1.54 -26.27 -7.60
N GLY A 38 1.78 -25.40 -8.59
CA GLY A 38 1.34 -24.01 -8.54
C GLY A 38 -0.16 -23.86 -8.81
N GLY A 39 -0.73 -22.74 -8.38
CA GLY A 39 -2.16 -22.45 -8.57
C GLY A 39 -2.63 -21.14 -7.92
N GLY A 40 -1.73 -20.23 -7.56
CA GLY A 40 -2.09 -18.98 -6.87
C GLY A 40 -2.83 -19.26 -5.57
N ALA A 41 -3.94 -18.58 -5.31
CA ALA A 41 -4.78 -18.75 -4.11
C ALA A 41 -5.22 -20.21 -3.90
N LYS A 42 -5.51 -20.96 -5.00
CA LYS A 42 -5.87 -22.39 -4.96
C LYS A 42 -4.81 -23.26 -4.28
N GLY A 43 -3.55 -22.81 -4.29
CA GLY A 43 -2.46 -23.47 -3.58
C GLY A 43 -2.64 -23.55 -2.06
N LEU A 44 -3.54 -22.75 -1.46
CA LEU A 44 -3.90 -22.88 -0.06
C LEU A 44 -4.51 -24.27 0.26
N ALA A 45 -5.06 -24.97 -0.73
CA ALA A 45 -5.54 -26.35 -0.56
C ALA A 45 -4.41 -27.32 -0.15
N HIS A 46 -3.15 -27.02 -0.48
CA HIS A 46 -2.01 -27.81 0.01
C HIS A 46 -1.96 -27.88 1.52
N ILE A 47 -2.34 -26.78 2.23
CA ILE A 47 -2.36 -26.75 3.69
C ILE A 47 -3.34 -27.80 4.23
N GLY A 48 -4.54 -27.89 3.65
CA GLY A 48 -5.54 -28.89 4.05
C GLY A 48 -5.02 -30.33 3.85
N VAL A 49 -4.29 -30.58 2.75
CA VAL A 49 -3.66 -31.88 2.51
C VAL A 49 -2.57 -32.18 3.54
N LEU A 50 -1.72 -31.18 3.87
CA LEU A 50 -0.66 -31.31 4.85
C LEU A 50 -1.19 -31.62 6.26
N LYS A 51 -2.32 -31.01 6.66
CA LYS A 51 -3.00 -31.35 7.93
C LYS A 51 -3.36 -32.83 8.02
N VAL A 52 -3.87 -33.42 6.94
CA VAL A 52 -4.19 -34.85 6.89
C VAL A 52 -2.93 -35.70 6.89
N ILE A 53 -1.88 -35.36 6.12
CA ILE A 53 -0.58 -36.07 6.12
C ILE A 53 0.01 -36.09 7.53
N ASP A 54 0.02 -34.96 8.21
CA ASP A 54 0.53 -34.82 9.59
C ASP A 54 -0.31 -35.63 10.59
N SER A 55 -1.64 -35.60 10.49
CA SER A 55 -2.55 -36.33 11.37
C SER A 55 -2.39 -37.85 11.26
N LEU A 56 -2.03 -38.35 10.06
CA LEU A 56 -1.76 -39.76 9.81
C LEU A 56 -0.34 -40.19 10.20
N GLY A 57 0.54 -39.26 10.56
CA GLY A 57 1.94 -39.53 10.90
C GLY A 57 2.74 -40.06 9.70
N ILE A 58 2.49 -39.52 8.51
CA ILE A 58 3.23 -39.92 7.28
C ILE A 58 4.52 -39.12 7.23
N LYS A 59 5.66 -39.82 7.21
CA LYS A 59 6.97 -39.19 7.06
C LYS A 59 7.22 -38.83 5.61
N ILE A 60 7.45 -37.55 5.35
CA ILE A 60 7.88 -37.05 4.04
C ILE A 60 9.41 -36.97 4.02
N ASP A 61 10.06 -37.56 3.02
CA ASP A 61 11.52 -37.58 2.88
C ASP A 61 12.06 -36.49 1.93
N TYR A 62 11.21 -35.95 1.06
CA TYR A 62 11.56 -34.83 0.16
C TYR A 62 10.32 -34.07 -0.31
N VAL A 63 10.41 -32.76 -0.42
CA VAL A 63 9.35 -31.86 -0.91
C VAL A 63 9.81 -31.17 -2.19
N ALA A 64 8.97 -31.14 -3.21
CA ALA A 64 9.15 -30.35 -4.42
C ALA A 64 7.94 -29.49 -4.69
N GLY A 65 8.16 -28.23 -5.06
CA GLY A 65 7.07 -27.28 -5.27
C GLY A 65 7.29 -26.32 -6.42
N THR A 66 6.18 -25.78 -6.94
CA THR A 66 6.17 -24.70 -7.93
C THR A 66 5.20 -23.62 -7.49
N SER A 67 5.55 -22.32 -7.67
CA SER A 67 4.67 -21.19 -7.35
C SER A 67 4.16 -21.25 -5.89
N MET A 68 2.85 -21.19 -5.64
CA MET A 68 2.30 -21.33 -4.30
C MET A 68 2.67 -22.66 -3.64
N GLY A 69 2.77 -23.76 -4.43
CA GLY A 69 3.25 -25.02 -3.92
C GLY A 69 4.71 -24.97 -3.45
N SER A 70 5.54 -24.09 -4.00
CA SER A 70 6.90 -23.84 -3.50
C SER A 70 6.89 -23.08 -2.17
N ILE A 71 5.97 -22.11 -2.00
CA ILE A 71 5.85 -21.33 -0.77
C ILE A 71 5.39 -22.23 0.38
N ILE A 72 4.28 -22.94 0.20
CA ILE A 72 3.75 -23.87 1.22
C ILE A 72 4.73 -25.01 1.48
N GLY A 73 5.32 -25.56 0.40
CA GLY A 73 6.29 -26.65 0.49
C GLY A 73 7.56 -26.28 1.23
N ALA A 74 8.12 -25.09 1.00
CA ALA A 74 9.30 -24.59 1.69
C ALA A 74 9.03 -24.35 3.18
N LEU A 75 7.88 -23.77 3.53
CA LEU A 75 7.50 -23.58 4.93
C LEU A 75 7.35 -24.94 5.63
N TYR A 76 6.67 -25.89 5.01
CA TYR A 76 6.55 -27.24 5.53
C TYR A 76 7.90 -27.95 5.66
N ALA A 77 8.75 -27.85 4.64
CA ALA A 77 10.10 -28.39 4.66
C ALA A 77 11.01 -27.75 5.71
N SER A 78 10.72 -26.51 6.09
CA SER A 78 11.42 -25.77 7.16
C SER A 78 10.92 -26.11 8.56
N GLY A 79 9.92 -27.04 8.69
CA GLY A 79 9.46 -27.57 9.96
C GLY A 79 8.10 -27.09 10.46
N TYR A 80 7.36 -26.29 9.67
CA TYR A 80 5.99 -25.93 10.01
C TYR A 80 5.06 -27.14 9.78
N SER A 81 4.10 -27.34 10.69
CA SER A 81 3.02 -28.31 10.49
C SER A 81 1.88 -27.71 9.65
N GLY A 82 1.03 -28.57 9.07
CA GLY A 82 -0.19 -28.14 8.39
C GLY A 82 -1.10 -27.27 9.24
N GLU A 83 -1.26 -27.56 10.53
CA GLU A 83 -2.05 -26.74 11.47
C GLU A 83 -1.41 -25.36 11.74
N GLN A 84 -0.08 -25.28 11.85
CA GLN A 84 0.60 -24.02 12.02
C GLN A 84 0.47 -23.15 10.77
N LEU A 85 0.59 -23.76 9.57
CA LEU A 85 0.39 -23.05 8.31
C LEU A 85 -1.05 -22.54 8.20
N ASP A 86 -2.05 -23.34 8.55
CA ASP A 86 -3.45 -22.92 8.57
C ASP A 86 -3.64 -21.69 9.47
N SER A 87 -3.13 -21.73 10.70
CA SER A 87 -3.19 -20.61 11.63
C SER A 87 -2.49 -19.34 11.12
N ILE A 88 -1.33 -19.48 10.46
CA ILE A 88 -0.56 -18.35 9.90
C ILE A 88 -1.34 -17.70 8.75
N PHE A 89 -1.81 -18.52 7.81
CA PHE A 89 -2.44 -18.02 6.59
C PHE A 89 -3.83 -17.40 6.85
N HIS A 90 -4.52 -17.79 7.93
CA HIS A 90 -5.73 -17.11 8.39
C HIS A 90 -5.51 -15.67 8.88
N GLN A 91 -4.30 -15.34 9.34
CA GLN A 91 -3.97 -14.00 9.86
C GLN A 91 -3.42 -13.05 8.80
N ILE A 92 -3.19 -13.53 7.58
CA ILE A 92 -2.61 -12.75 6.50
C ILE A 92 -3.68 -11.95 5.77
N ASP A 93 -3.48 -10.63 5.70
CA ASP A 93 -4.22 -9.74 4.80
C ASP A 93 -3.57 -9.81 3.41
N PHE A 94 -4.08 -10.72 2.57
CA PHE A 94 -3.53 -10.98 1.24
C PHE A 94 -3.62 -9.78 0.31
N ASP A 95 -4.64 -8.95 0.43
CA ASP A 95 -4.77 -7.75 -0.40
C ASP A 95 -3.59 -6.81 -0.18
N LYS A 96 -3.24 -6.55 1.09
CA LYS A 96 -2.07 -5.72 1.43
C LYS A 96 -0.75 -6.34 0.97
N ILE A 97 -0.64 -7.67 1.09
CA ILE A 97 0.58 -8.39 0.71
C ILE A 97 0.78 -8.36 -0.80
N ILE A 98 -0.28 -8.66 -1.57
CA ILE A 98 -0.22 -8.77 -3.04
C ILE A 98 -0.10 -7.40 -3.69
N ASN A 99 -0.83 -6.40 -3.20
CA ASN A 99 -0.79 -5.04 -3.75
C ASN A 99 0.44 -4.23 -3.30
N ASP A 100 1.31 -4.80 -2.46
CA ASP A 100 2.45 -4.09 -1.86
C ASP A 100 2.03 -2.78 -1.17
N GLU A 101 0.88 -2.79 -0.51
CA GLU A 101 0.38 -1.63 0.19
C GLU A 101 1.33 -1.23 1.33
N LEU A 102 1.85 -0.01 1.24
CA LEU A 102 2.71 0.54 2.26
C LEU A 102 1.89 1.37 3.24
N PRO A 103 2.18 1.27 4.55
CA PRO A 103 1.55 2.15 5.52
C PRO A 103 1.74 3.62 5.15
N ARG A 104 0.69 4.43 5.28
CA ARG A 104 0.73 5.87 4.98
C ARG A 104 1.89 6.59 5.67
N SER A 105 2.23 6.15 6.89
CA SER A 105 3.36 6.67 7.68
C SER A 105 4.74 6.40 7.05
N SER A 106 4.85 5.53 6.05
CA SER A 106 6.11 5.21 5.38
C SER A 106 6.60 6.33 4.46
N SER A 107 5.69 7.20 4.00
CA SER A 107 6.03 8.39 3.23
C SER A 107 6.16 9.62 4.12
N PRO A 108 7.16 10.51 3.89
CA PRO A 108 7.27 11.78 4.58
C PRO A 108 6.02 12.65 4.35
N ILE A 109 5.66 13.47 5.33
CA ILE A 109 4.44 14.29 5.30
C ILE A 109 4.35 15.20 4.07
N GLY A 110 5.48 15.73 3.59
CA GLY A 110 5.53 16.56 2.38
C GLY A 110 5.23 15.79 1.08
N GLU A 111 5.56 14.49 1.02
CA GLU A 111 5.31 13.66 -0.15
C GLU A 111 3.88 13.08 -0.17
N ARG A 112 3.24 12.88 1.01
CA ARG A 112 1.89 12.30 1.12
C ARG A 112 0.86 13.10 0.33
N ALA A 113 0.86 14.40 0.46
CA ALA A 113 -0.07 15.27 -0.27
C ALA A 113 0.03 15.09 -1.79
N ASN A 114 1.23 14.77 -2.29
CA ASN A 114 1.49 14.50 -3.70
C ASN A 114 1.23 13.04 -4.12
N MET A 115 1.00 12.12 -3.17
CA MET A 115 0.68 10.73 -3.48
C MET A 115 -0.84 10.45 -3.44
N GLU A 116 -1.57 11.20 -2.63
CA GLU A 116 -2.98 10.97 -2.29
C GLU A 116 -3.95 11.80 -3.13
N LYS A 117 -3.57 12.18 -4.35
CA LYS A 117 -4.39 12.97 -5.29
C LYS A 117 -4.63 12.26 -6.63
N TYR A 118 -3.93 11.16 -6.91
CA TYR A 118 -3.89 10.56 -8.24
C TYR A 118 -4.40 9.14 -8.23
N ALA A 119 -5.29 8.83 -9.16
CA ALA A 119 -5.79 7.49 -9.40
C ALA A 119 -4.79 6.60 -10.15
N VAL A 120 -4.05 7.21 -11.09
CA VAL A 120 -3.11 6.50 -11.96
C VAL A 120 -1.76 7.21 -11.97
N LYS A 121 -0.68 6.44 -11.87
CA LYS A 121 0.70 6.92 -11.95
C LYS A 121 1.47 6.07 -12.95
N LEU A 122 1.92 6.68 -14.03
CA LEU A 122 2.62 6.02 -15.12
C LEU A 122 4.07 6.53 -15.25
N PRO A 123 5.06 5.65 -15.36
CA PRO A 123 6.41 6.03 -15.76
C PRO A 123 6.41 6.69 -17.13
N PHE A 124 7.10 7.83 -17.23
CA PHE A 124 7.22 8.58 -18.46
C PHE A 124 8.70 8.86 -18.75
N ASN A 125 9.22 8.34 -19.83
CA ASN A 125 10.62 8.53 -20.20
C ASN A 125 10.73 8.62 -21.71
N ASP A 126 11.60 9.52 -22.20
CA ASP A 126 11.85 9.74 -23.65
C ASP A 126 10.54 9.96 -24.43
N PHE A 127 9.63 10.77 -23.89
CA PHE A 127 8.28 11.06 -24.42
C PHE A 127 7.42 9.81 -24.67
N ARG A 128 7.68 8.72 -23.94
CA ARG A 128 6.91 7.49 -24.01
C ARG A 128 6.39 7.10 -22.62
N ILE A 129 5.11 6.74 -22.58
CA ILE A 129 4.52 6.12 -21.40
C ILE A 129 4.97 4.66 -21.37
N LYS A 130 5.55 4.25 -20.25
CA LYS A 130 5.89 2.84 -20.00
C LYS A 130 4.87 2.26 -19.05
N LEU A 131 4.34 1.09 -19.38
CA LEU A 131 3.55 0.34 -18.42
C LEU A 131 4.49 -0.28 -17.37
N PRO A 132 4.10 -0.38 -16.11
CA PRO A 132 4.87 -1.12 -15.13
C PRO A 132 4.98 -2.58 -15.55
N SER A 133 6.13 -3.20 -15.28
CA SER A 133 6.39 -4.61 -15.63
C SER A 133 5.54 -5.58 -14.80
N ALA A 134 5.01 -5.13 -13.67
CA ALA A 134 4.15 -5.89 -12.78
C ALA A 134 3.35 -4.94 -11.88
N LEU A 135 2.25 -5.44 -11.32
CA LEU A 135 1.41 -4.71 -10.36
C LEU A 135 2.12 -4.57 -9.01
N SER A 136 2.78 -5.63 -8.55
CA SER A 136 3.48 -5.71 -7.27
C SER A 136 4.99 -5.91 -7.46
N ARG A 137 5.79 -5.29 -6.59
CA ARG A 137 7.23 -5.58 -6.48
C ARG A 137 7.52 -6.80 -5.61
N GLY A 138 6.50 -7.32 -4.91
CA GLY A 138 6.60 -8.47 -4.02
C GLY A 138 7.30 -8.17 -2.70
N HIS A 139 7.41 -6.90 -2.31
CA HIS A 139 8.16 -6.48 -1.14
C HIS A 139 7.52 -6.99 0.17
N ASN A 140 6.21 -6.84 0.32
CA ASN A 140 5.49 -7.30 1.50
C ASN A 140 5.51 -8.84 1.61
N THR A 141 5.38 -9.53 0.46
CA THR A 141 5.52 -10.99 0.38
C THR A 141 6.92 -11.42 0.83
N TYR A 142 7.96 -10.76 0.31
CA TYR A 142 9.35 -11.06 0.68
C TYR A 142 9.60 -10.89 2.19
N SER A 143 9.15 -9.76 2.76
CA SER A 143 9.31 -9.48 4.20
C SER A 143 8.57 -10.48 5.08
N LEU A 144 7.37 -10.92 4.67
CA LEU A 144 6.63 -11.95 5.37
C LEU A 144 7.36 -13.30 5.32
N LEU A 145 7.76 -13.75 4.13
CA LEU A 145 8.44 -15.03 3.96
C LEU A 145 9.80 -15.06 4.68
N LEU A 146 10.57 -13.97 4.63
CA LEU A 146 11.81 -13.86 5.39
C LEU A 146 11.57 -14.02 6.89
N LYS A 147 10.53 -13.37 7.43
CA LYS A 147 10.15 -13.50 8.84
C LYS A 147 9.86 -14.96 9.21
N LEU A 148 9.11 -15.65 8.35
CA LEU A 148 8.72 -17.05 8.58
C LEU A 148 9.91 -18.01 8.45
N LEU A 149 10.90 -17.69 7.60
CA LEU A 149 12.04 -18.58 7.28
C LEU A 149 13.33 -18.22 8.02
N VAL A 150 13.32 -17.21 8.91
CA VAL A 150 14.53 -16.74 9.58
C VAL A 150 15.25 -17.83 10.37
N HIS A 151 14.53 -18.80 10.93
CA HIS A 151 15.08 -19.90 11.73
C HIS A 151 15.92 -20.91 10.91
N VAL A 152 15.72 -20.96 9.58
CA VAL A 152 16.49 -21.79 8.64
C VAL A 152 17.46 -20.97 7.78
N ASN A 153 17.64 -19.70 8.09
CA ASN A 153 18.40 -18.73 7.27
C ASN A 153 19.91 -19.06 7.15
N LYS A 154 20.42 -19.98 7.97
CA LYS A 154 21.80 -20.52 7.87
C LYS A 154 21.96 -21.58 6.80
N THR A 155 20.87 -22.11 6.28
CA THR A 155 20.84 -23.27 5.40
C THR A 155 20.91 -22.84 3.95
N ASP A 156 22.11 -22.79 3.37
CA ASP A 156 22.31 -22.46 1.95
C ASP A 156 22.04 -23.64 1.02
N ASP A 157 22.10 -24.89 1.50
CA ASP A 157 21.75 -26.11 0.74
C ASP A 157 20.42 -26.65 1.23
N PHE A 158 19.37 -26.57 0.42
CA PHE A 158 18.01 -26.93 0.82
C PHE A 158 17.83 -28.43 1.09
N SER A 159 18.83 -29.27 0.73
CA SER A 159 18.88 -30.67 1.15
C SER A 159 19.15 -30.84 2.65
N GLN A 160 19.62 -29.78 3.32
CA GLN A 160 19.91 -29.73 4.77
C GLN A 160 18.76 -29.16 5.60
N LEU A 161 17.64 -28.79 4.97
CA LEU A 161 16.43 -28.41 5.69
C LEU A 161 15.88 -29.62 6.48
N PRO A 162 15.03 -29.40 7.50
CA PRO A 162 14.38 -30.51 8.23
C PRO A 162 13.76 -31.57 7.33
N ILE A 163 13.17 -31.15 6.20
CA ILE A 163 12.83 -32.01 5.07
C ILE A 163 13.54 -31.42 3.84
N PRO A 164 14.34 -32.21 3.10
CA PRO A 164 14.94 -31.78 1.85
C PRO A 164 13.94 -31.19 0.87
N PHE A 165 14.34 -30.09 0.21
CA PHE A 165 13.43 -29.30 -0.62
C PHE A 165 14.10 -28.80 -1.91
N PHE A 166 13.32 -28.65 -2.97
CA PHE A 166 13.63 -27.79 -4.11
C PHE A 166 12.38 -27.16 -4.69
N CYS A 167 12.55 -26.07 -5.42
CA CYS A 167 11.47 -25.46 -6.19
C CYS A 167 11.92 -25.15 -7.62
N ILE A 168 10.91 -24.95 -8.48
CA ILE A 168 11.12 -24.65 -9.91
C ILE A 168 10.84 -23.18 -10.16
N ALA A 169 11.72 -22.52 -10.91
CA ALA A 169 11.52 -21.22 -11.53
C ALA A 169 11.73 -21.31 -13.05
N THR A 170 11.34 -20.30 -13.79
CA THR A 170 11.54 -20.19 -15.23
C THR A 170 12.51 -19.06 -15.53
N ASN A 171 13.58 -19.32 -16.26
CA ASN A 171 14.46 -18.29 -16.81
C ASN A 171 13.75 -17.62 -17.99
N ILE A 172 13.45 -16.33 -17.88
CA ILE A 172 12.66 -15.59 -18.88
C ILE A 172 13.40 -15.41 -20.22
N GLU A 173 14.73 -15.39 -20.19
CA GLU A 173 15.55 -15.18 -21.39
C GLU A 173 15.65 -16.44 -22.25
N SER A 174 15.78 -17.62 -21.59
CA SER A 174 15.96 -18.90 -22.27
C SER A 174 14.68 -19.74 -22.39
N GLY A 175 13.64 -19.39 -21.61
CA GLY A 175 12.41 -20.19 -21.49
C GLY A 175 12.63 -21.59 -20.86
N LYS A 176 13.74 -21.78 -20.16
CA LYS A 176 14.08 -23.08 -19.53
C LYS A 176 13.71 -23.05 -18.04
N GLN A 177 13.37 -24.26 -17.53
CA GLN A 177 13.22 -24.41 -16.09
C GLN A 177 14.58 -24.26 -15.38
N VAL A 178 14.54 -23.70 -14.19
CA VAL A 178 15.66 -23.61 -13.25
C VAL A 178 15.24 -24.27 -11.95
N MET A 179 15.94 -25.33 -11.58
CA MET A 179 15.74 -25.99 -10.29
C MET A 179 16.56 -25.28 -9.23
N LEU A 180 15.87 -24.71 -8.25
CA LEU A 180 16.46 -23.97 -7.14
C LEU A 180 16.50 -24.88 -5.90
N GLU A 181 17.70 -25.29 -5.53
CA GLU A 181 17.96 -26.20 -4.41
C GLU A 181 19.07 -25.69 -3.47
N LYS A 182 19.61 -24.49 -3.76
CA LYS A 182 20.68 -23.84 -2.99
C LYS A 182 20.55 -22.33 -3.03
N GLY A 183 21.16 -21.66 -2.06
CA GLY A 183 21.22 -20.22 -1.93
C GLY A 183 20.21 -19.70 -0.91
N ASN A 184 19.69 -18.49 -1.13
CA ASN A 184 18.69 -17.92 -0.23
C ASN A 184 17.30 -18.51 -0.51
N LEU A 185 16.77 -19.25 0.48
CA LEU A 185 15.47 -19.92 0.36
C LEU A 185 14.32 -18.94 0.06
N THR A 186 14.30 -17.79 0.73
CA THR A 186 13.27 -16.76 0.50
C THR A 186 13.30 -16.25 -0.94
N GLN A 187 14.50 -15.98 -1.49
CA GLN A 187 14.65 -15.55 -2.88
C GLN A 187 14.22 -16.67 -3.87
N ALA A 188 14.56 -17.90 -3.55
CA ALA A 188 14.22 -19.05 -4.41
C ALA A 188 12.69 -19.23 -4.54
N ILE A 189 11.96 -19.20 -3.42
CA ILE A 189 10.49 -19.36 -3.46
C ILE A 189 9.80 -18.11 -4.03
N MET A 190 10.36 -16.90 -3.82
CA MET A 190 9.88 -15.69 -4.50
C MET A 190 10.05 -15.77 -6.02
N ALA A 191 11.18 -16.30 -6.50
CA ALA A 191 11.39 -16.50 -7.93
C ALA A 191 10.41 -17.55 -8.51
N SER A 192 10.20 -18.65 -7.77
CA SER A 192 9.23 -19.70 -8.14
C SER A 192 7.79 -19.19 -8.19
N GLY A 193 7.43 -18.20 -7.33
CA GLY A 193 6.09 -17.62 -7.25
C GLY A 193 5.94 -16.28 -7.97
N ALA A 194 6.93 -15.83 -8.75
CA ALA A 194 6.89 -14.56 -9.47
C ALA A 194 5.98 -14.64 -10.72
N LEU A 195 4.66 -14.72 -10.49
CA LEU A 195 3.65 -14.79 -11.55
C LEU A 195 3.75 -13.55 -12.47
N PRO A 196 3.98 -13.73 -13.79
CA PRO A 196 4.08 -12.64 -14.75
C PRO A 196 2.88 -11.68 -14.67
N SER A 197 3.13 -10.39 -14.84
CA SER A 197 2.19 -9.27 -14.70
C SER A 197 1.74 -8.98 -13.27
N LEU A 198 1.72 -9.94 -12.35
CA LEU A 198 1.38 -9.72 -10.95
C LEU A 198 2.61 -9.33 -10.12
N PHE A 199 3.69 -10.11 -10.19
CA PHE A 199 4.94 -9.85 -9.46
C PHE A 199 6.11 -9.56 -10.40
N GLN A 200 7.03 -8.71 -9.93
CA GLN A 200 8.26 -8.44 -10.66
C GLN A 200 9.14 -9.70 -10.72
N PRO A 201 9.83 -9.93 -11.88
CA PRO A 201 10.82 -10.98 -11.98
C PRO A 201 11.92 -10.85 -10.92
N VAL A 202 12.39 -11.97 -10.40
CA VAL A 202 13.45 -12.04 -9.39
C VAL A 202 14.79 -12.36 -10.05
N MET A 203 15.83 -11.63 -9.66
CA MET A 203 17.18 -11.88 -10.17
C MET A 203 17.97 -12.74 -9.18
N ILE A 204 18.41 -13.91 -9.63
CA ILE A 204 19.28 -14.82 -8.87
C ILE A 204 20.47 -15.19 -9.78
N ASN A 205 21.70 -15.03 -9.29
CA ASN A 205 22.93 -15.36 -10.03
C ASN A 205 23.01 -14.75 -11.44
N ASN A 206 22.54 -13.52 -11.61
CA ASN A 206 22.45 -12.79 -12.88
C ASN A 206 21.46 -13.37 -13.90
N GLU A 207 20.60 -14.32 -13.49
CA GLU A 207 19.47 -14.81 -14.27
C GLU A 207 18.18 -14.12 -13.84
N VAL A 208 17.33 -13.76 -14.80
CA VAL A 208 16.02 -13.16 -14.56
C VAL A 208 14.98 -14.27 -14.54
N LEU A 209 14.43 -14.53 -13.35
CA LEU A 209 13.54 -15.64 -13.08
C LEU A 209 12.09 -15.18 -12.86
N ILE A 210 11.16 -15.96 -13.37
CA ILE A 210 9.71 -15.81 -13.19
C ILE A 210 9.12 -17.13 -12.70
N ASP A 211 7.81 -17.15 -12.46
CA ASP A 211 7.06 -18.30 -11.97
C ASP A 211 7.42 -19.59 -12.72
N GLY A 212 7.68 -20.63 -11.95
CA GLY A 212 8.03 -21.94 -12.47
C GLY A 212 6.90 -22.62 -13.24
N GLY A 213 5.66 -22.27 -12.93
CA GLY A 213 4.47 -22.80 -13.59
C GLY A 213 4.41 -22.53 -15.09
N VAL A 214 5.14 -21.52 -15.57
CA VAL A 214 5.28 -21.25 -17.02
C VAL A 214 5.92 -22.43 -17.75
N VAL A 215 6.84 -23.16 -17.13
CA VAL A 215 7.58 -24.26 -17.76
C VAL A 215 7.26 -25.61 -17.12
N ASN A 216 7.24 -25.70 -15.81
CA ASN A 216 7.04 -26.95 -15.08
C ASN A 216 6.24 -26.70 -13.79
N ASN A 217 4.93 -26.84 -13.89
CA ASN A 217 4.04 -26.56 -12.76
C ASN A 217 3.87 -27.74 -11.78
N TYR A 218 4.44 -28.89 -12.06
CA TYR A 218 4.33 -30.10 -11.24
C TYR A 218 5.61 -30.95 -11.41
N PRO A 219 6.66 -30.73 -10.58
CA PRO A 219 8.02 -31.25 -10.80
C PRO A 219 8.19 -32.71 -10.33
N ILE A 220 7.36 -33.63 -10.83
CA ILE A 220 7.37 -35.04 -10.41
C ILE A 220 8.61 -35.80 -10.93
N ASP A 221 9.05 -35.50 -12.15
CA ASP A 221 10.18 -36.22 -12.76
C ASP A 221 11.48 -35.86 -12.02
N GLU A 222 11.63 -34.59 -11.64
CA GLU A 222 12.75 -34.09 -10.85
C GLU A 222 12.77 -34.72 -9.45
N LEU A 223 11.58 -34.83 -8.81
CA LEU A 223 11.49 -35.47 -7.50
C LEU A 223 11.73 -36.96 -7.58
N ARG A 224 11.25 -37.63 -8.62
CA ARG A 224 11.54 -39.05 -8.85
C ARG A 224 13.04 -39.29 -9.03
N ALA A 225 13.74 -38.39 -9.74
CA ALA A 225 15.19 -38.47 -9.93
C ALA A 225 15.99 -38.28 -8.60
N LYS A 226 15.37 -37.70 -7.55
CA LYS A 226 15.95 -37.63 -6.19
C LYS A 226 15.85 -38.98 -5.43
N GLY A 227 15.32 -40.01 -6.08
CA GLY A 227 15.28 -41.41 -5.55
C GLY A 227 14.10 -41.67 -4.62
N MET A 228 12.95 -41.01 -4.84
CA MET A 228 11.71 -41.29 -4.13
C MET A 228 11.03 -42.56 -4.69
N ASP A 229 10.68 -43.47 -3.79
CA ASP A 229 10.03 -44.74 -4.15
C ASP A 229 8.50 -44.52 -4.38
N ILE A 230 7.87 -43.66 -3.54
CA ILE A 230 6.46 -43.31 -3.62
C ILE A 230 6.33 -41.77 -3.66
N ILE A 231 5.50 -41.27 -4.55
CA ILE A 231 5.24 -39.84 -4.64
C ILE A 231 3.75 -39.56 -4.38
N ILE A 232 3.49 -38.75 -3.33
CA ILE A 232 2.22 -38.11 -3.10
C ILE A 232 2.24 -36.81 -3.89
N GLY A 233 1.30 -36.61 -4.77
CA GLY A 233 1.23 -35.38 -5.56
C GLY A 233 -0.09 -34.69 -5.42
N VAL A 234 -0.03 -33.38 -5.08
CA VAL A 234 -1.19 -32.51 -4.91
C VAL A 234 -1.26 -31.54 -6.09
N ASP A 235 -2.33 -31.65 -6.85
CA ASP A 235 -2.57 -30.84 -8.04
C ASP A 235 -3.70 -29.84 -7.82
N VAL A 236 -3.35 -28.57 -7.81
CA VAL A 236 -4.28 -27.43 -7.69
C VAL A 236 -4.37 -26.61 -8.97
N GLN A 237 -4.03 -27.20 -10.11
CA GLN A 237 -4.15 -26.59 -11.42
C GLN A 237 -5.59 -26.71 -11.95
N ASP A 238 -6.00 -25.73 -12.74
CA ASP A 238 -7.30 -25.79 -13.44
C ASP A 238 -7.24 -26.54 -14.77
N GLY A 239 -8.44 -26.82 -15.29
CA GLY A 239 -8.67 -27.03 -16.68
C GLY A 239 -8.50 -25.75 -17.52
N LEU A 240 -8.87 -25.83 -18.80
CA LEU A 240 -9.02 -24.64 -19.63
C LEU A 240 -10.27 -23.88 -19.19
N ALA A 241 -10.16 -22.57 -19.02
CA ALA A 241 -11.27 -21.70 -18.70
C ALA A 241 -12.30 -21.69 -19.86
N PRO A 242 -13.61 -21.70 -19.58
CA PRO A 242 -14.64 -21.54 -20.60
C PRO A 242 -14.57 -20.14 -21.22
N ARG A 243 -15.21 -19.98 -22.38
CA ARG A 243 -15.12 -18.76 -23.20
C ARG A 243 -15.60 -17.49 -22.47
N ASP A 244 -16.59 -17.62 -21.65
CA ASP A 244 -17.22 -16.54 -20.87
C ASP A 244 -16.37 -16.01 -19.72
N GLU A 245 -15.38 -16.77 -19.27
CA GLU A 245 -14.39 -16.34 -18.28
C GLU A 245 -13.17 -15.63 -18.90
N LEU A 246 -12.96 -15.75 -20.21
CA LEU A 246 -11.83 -15.13 -20.92
C LEU A 246 -12.14 -13.67 -21.28
N THR A 247 -12.30 -12.83 -20.29
CA THR A 247 -12.80 -11.45 -20.45
C THR A 247 -11.69 -10.39 -20.51
N SER A 248 -10.47 -10.75 -20.07
CA SER A 248 -9.34 -9.82 -19.98
C SER A 248 -8.06 -10.37 -20.63
N ALA A 249 -7.12 -9.47 -20.97
CA ALA A 249 -5.81 -9.89 -21.48
C ALA A 249 -5.02 -10.78 -20.51
N PRO A 250 -5.01 -10.57 -19.19
CA PRO A 250 -4.43 -11.51 -18.23
C PRO A 250 -5.06 -12.90 -18.29
N ASP A 251 -6.38 -13.03 -18.42
CA ASP A 251 -7.08 -14.33 -18.50
C ASP A 251 -6.66 -15.10 -19.75
N VAL A 252 -6.57 -14.40 -20.89
CA VAL A 252 -6.11 -14.96 -22.16
C VAL A 252 -4.65 -15.43 -22.06
N LEU A 253 -3.77 -14.65 -21.43
CA LEU A 253 -2.37 -15.02 -21.23
C LEU A 253 -2.24 -16.25 -20.32
N LEU A 254 -3.02 -16.33 -19.25
CA LEU A 254 -3.08 -17.46 -18.35
C LEU A 254 -3.59 -18.71 -19.10
N GLN A 255 -4.64 -18.57 -19.91
CA GLN A 255 -5.17 -19.64 -20.76
C GLN A 255 -4.12 -20.18 -21.71
N ILE A 256 -3.36 -19.31 -22.40
CA ILE A 256 -2.28 -19.73 -23.30
C ILE A 256 -1.20 -20.51 -22.55
N ASN A 257 -0.83 -20.06 -21.35
CA ASN A 257 0.11 -20.79 -20.50
C ASN A 257 -0.44 -22.18 -20.12
N ASN A 258 -1.74 -22.26 -19.83
CA ASN A 258 -2.41 -23.49 -19.42
C ASN A 258 -2.50 -24.54 -20.54
N PHE A 259 -2.47 -24.17 -21.81
CA PHE A 259 -2.47 -25.17 -22.94
C PHE A 259 -1.35 -26.16 -22.79
N ARG A 260 -0.17 -25.76 -22.41
CA ARG A 260 0.99 -26.64 -22.22
C ARG A 260 0.89 -27.41 -20.92
N THR A 261 0.65 -26.72 -19.79
CA THR A 261 0.66 -27.35 -18.46
C THR A 261 -0.39 -28.44 -18.32
N ILE A 262 -1.58 -28.26 -18.91
CA ILE A 262 -2.64 -29.27 -18.89
C ILE A 262 -2.25 -30.54 -19.67
N ASN A 263 -1.62 -30.39 -20.85
CA ASN A 263 -1.19 -31.55 -21.63
C ASN A 263 -0.06 -32.31 -20.93
N ASP A 264 0.90 -31.61 -20.35
CA ASP A 264 1.97 -32.21 -19.57
C ASP A 264 1.41 -32.94 -18.35
N MET A 265 0.38 -32.38 -17.71
CA MET A 265 -0.24 -32.94 -16.51
C MET A 265 -0.90 -34.32 -16.77
N LYS A 266 -1.49 -34.55 -17.96
CA LYS A 266 -2.05 -35.87 -18.34
C LYS A 266 -1.01 -36.99 -18.27
N LEU A 267 0.26 -36.69 -18.54
CA LEU A 267 1.37 -37.65 -18.44
C LEU A 267 1.87 -37.76 -17.00
N LYS A 268 1.96 -36.65 -16.29
CA LYS A 268 2.50 -36.56 -14.91
C LYS A 268 1.58 -37.25 -13.89
N VAL A 269 0.25 -37.15 -14.07
CA VAL A 269 -0.72 -37.91 -13.24
C VAL A 269 -0.45 -39.41 -13.26
N LYS A 270 -0.11 -39.96 -14.40
CA LYS A 270 0.19 -41.41 -14.54
C LYS A 270 1.47 -41.86 -13.83
N LYS A 271 2.38 -40.88 -13.56
CA LYS A 271 3.64 -41.13 -12.83
C LYS A 271 3.49 -40.90 -11.33
N THR A 272 2.33 -40.41 -10.88
CA THR A 272 2.05 -40.06 -9.47
C THR A 272 1.45 -41.31 -8.79
N ASP A 273 2.06 -41.77 -7.71
CA ASP A 273 1.61 -42.99 -7.02
C ASP A 273 0.32 -42.70 -6.21
N ILE A 274 0.24 -41.56 -5.52
CA ILE A 274 -0.96 -41.13 -4.81
C ILE A 274 -1.31 -39.70 -5.28
N TYR A 275 -2.26 -39.63 -6.19
CA TYR A 275 -2.70 -38.37 -6.77
C TYR A 275 -3.89 -37.80 -5.99
N ILE A 276 -3.74 -36.56 -5.51
CA ILE A 276 -4.74 -35.81 -4.77
C ILE A 276 -5.13 -34.56 -5.59
N LYS A 277 -6.40 -34.47 -5.96
CA LYS A 277 -6.98 -33.36 -6.71
C LYS A 277 -8.10 -32.73 -5.86
N PRO A 278 -7.84 -31.62 -5.18
CA PRO A 278 -8.89 -30.82 -4.51
C PRO A 278 -9.95 -30.33 -5.50
N ASN A 279 -11.20 -30.23 -5.07
CA ASN A 279 -12.22 -29.55 -5.84
C ASN A 279 -12.08 -28.04 -5.63
N ILE A 280 -11.59 -27.35 -6.67
CA ILE A 280 -11.21 -25.94 -6.65
C ILE A 280 -11.78 -25.17 -7.86
N GLU A 281 -12.77 -25.74 -8.57
CA GLU A 281 -13.34 -25.18 -9.80
C GLU A 281 -14.03 -23.84 -9.56
N ASP A 282 -14.62 -23.63 -8.37
CA ASP A 282 -15.32 -22.41 -8.00
C ASP A 282 -14.37 -21.22 -7.62
N PHE A 283 -13.05 -21.46 -7.56
CA PHE A 283 -12.07 -20.47 -7.15
C PHE A 283 -11.17 -20.07 -8.32
N ASN A 284 -10.62 -18.85 -8.27
CA ASN A 284 -9.62 -18.38 -9.22
C ASN A 284 -8.23 -18.19 -8.56
N VAL A 285 -7.23 -17.82 -9.33
CA VAL A 285 -5.84 -17.68 -8.86
C VAL A 285 -5.63 -16.53 -7.86
N ILE A 286 -6.61 -15.64 -7.68
CA ILE A 286 -6.58 -14.50 -6.77
C ILE A 286 -7.66 -14.57 -5.67
N SER A 287 -8.43 -15.65 -5.55
CA SER A 287 -9.49 -15.84 -4.53
C SER A 287 -8.91 -16.08 -3.12
N PHE A 288 -7.99 -15.24 -2.67
CA PHE A 288 -7.37 -15.38 -1.33
C PHE A 288 -8.33 -15.11 -0.18
N ASP A 289 -9.38 -14.35 -0.40
CA ASP A 289 -10.48 -14.10 0.53
C ASP A 289 -11.31 -15.36 0.85
N GLU A 290 -11.28 -16.36 -0.05
CA GLU A 290 -11.92 -17.65 0.12
C GLU A 290 -10.97 -18.74 0.68
N GLY A 291 -9.86 -18.34 1.27
CA GLY A 291 -8.79 -19.22 1.73
C GLY A 291 -9.28 -20.37 2.62
N ASN A 292 -10.24 -20.12 3.52
CA ASN A 292 -10.82 -21.15 4.39
C ASN A 292 -11.51 -22.28 3.60
N SER A 293 -12.29 -21.92 2.59
CA SER A 293 -12.99 -22.87 1.72
C SER A 293 -12.01 -23.69 0.89
N ILE A 294 -10.95 -23.02 0.40
CA ILE A 294 -9.89 -23.66 -0.38
C ILE A 294 -9.10 -24.67 0.48
N ILE A 295 -8.69 -24.30 1.69
CA ILE A 295 -8.00 -25.21 2.63
C ILE A 295 -8.88 -26.41 2.94
N LYS A 296 -10.17 -26.19 3.18
CA LYS A 296 -11.13 -27.26 3.45
C LYS A 296 -11.29 -28.22 2.27
N SER A 297 -11.30 -27.72 1.03
CA SER A 297 -11.32 -28.55 -0.17
C SER A 297 -10.10 -29.46 -0.24
N GLY A 298 -8.92 -28.96 0.14
CA GLY A 298 -7.69 -29.77 0.25
C GLY A 298 -7.79 -30.89 1.27
N GLU A 299 -8.34 -30.57 2.45
CA GLU A 299 -8.56 -31.54 3.53
C GLU A 299 -9.51 -32.66 3.08
N ILE A 300 -10.64 -32.33 2.46
CA ILE A 300 -11.63 -33.29 1.94
C ILE A 300 -10.99 -34.21 0.88
N ALA A 301 -10.22 -33.62 -0.04
CA ALA A 301 -9.55 -34.39 -1.09
C ALA A 301 -8.53 -35.41 -0.52
N ALA A 302 -7.76 -35.00 0.49
CA ALA A 302 -6.83 -35.89 1.17
C ALA A 302 -7.54 -37.00 1.96
N LEU A 303 -8.62 -36.68 2.66
CA LEU A 303 -9.45 -37.64 3.40
C LEU A 303 -10.08 -38.69 2.44
N SER A 304 -10.41 -38.32 1.20
CA SER A 304 -10.91 -39.29 0.20
C SER A 304 -9.87 -40.36 -0.14
N LYS A 305 -8.59 -40.11 0.09
CA LYS A 305 -7.45 -41.05 -0.12
C LYS A 305 -6.92 -41.67 1.17
N VAL A 306 -7.61 -41.44 2.31
CA VAL A 306 -7.12 -41.85 3.64
C VAL A 306 -6.70 -43.32 3.73
N ASN A 307 -7.43 -44.23 3.07
CA ASN A 307 -7.13 -45.66 3.14
C ASN A 307 -5.78 -46.01 2.48
N VAL A 308 -5.44 -45.33 1.38
CA VAL A 308 -4.15 -45.49 0.71
C VAL A 308 -3.02 -44.80 1.48
N LEU A 309 -3.30 -43.61 1.98
CA LEU A 309 -2.37 -42.80 2.79
C LEU A 309 -1.99 -43.53 4.10
N ARG A 310 -2.92 -44.19 4.78
CA ARG A 310 -2.66 -44.97 6.00
C ARG A 310 -1.60 -46.06 5.82
N ASN A 311 -1.46 -46.61 4.63
CA ASN A 311 -0.44 -47.61 4.36
C ASN A 311 0.99 -47.03 4.41
N LEU A 312 1.14 -45.73 4.35
CA LEU A 312 2.41 -44.98 4.49
C LEU A 312 2.66 -44.51 5.91
N ALA A 313 1.66 -44.62 6.81
CA ALA A 313 1.77 -44.16 8.17
C ALA A 313 2.90 -44.88 8.92
N THR A 314 3.75 -44.16 9.59
CA THR A 314 4.86 -44.73 10.37
C THR A 314 4.45 -45.16 11.76
N GLY A 315 3.22 -44.83 12.19
CA GLY A 315 2.70 -45.09 13.53
C GLY A 315 3.26 -44.17 14.62
N ILE A 316 4.18 -43.29 14.26
CA ILE A 316 4.76 -42.26 15.14
C ILE A 316 4.33 -40.92 14.58
N PRO A 317 3.60 -40.07 15.32
CA PRO A 317 3.34 -38.71 14.89
C PRO A 317 4.66 -38.02 14.61
N ASN A 318 4.72 -37.19 13.56
CA ASN A 318 5.91 -36.43 13.20
C ASN A 318 6.21 -35.36 14.29
N VAL A 319 6.64 -35.82 15.47
CA VAL A 319 6.97 -34.98 16.63
C VAL A 319 8.16 -34.05 16.35
N ASN A 320 8.98 -34.39 15.36
CA ASN A 320 10.15 -33.60 14.94
C ASN A 320 9.82 -32.36 14.12
N GLN A 321 8.57 -32.15 13.75
CA GLN A 321 8.13 -30.97 12.95
C GLN A 321 7.57 -29.82 13.80
N GLN A 322 7.44 -30.00 15.11
CA GLN A 322 7.14 -28.86 16.01
C GLN A 322 8.41 -28.05 16.24
N VAL A 323 8.74 -27.23 15.25
CA VAL A 323 9.67 -26.13 15.49
C VAL A 323 8.99 -25.25 16.55
N ASN A 324 9.65 -25.13 17.71
CA ASN A 324 9.22 -24.26 18.78
C ASN A 324 9.46 -22.83 18.31
N PHE A 325 8.53 -22.34 17.50
CA PHE A 325 8.64 -21.06 16.78
C PHE A 325 8.56 -19.94 17.79
N LYS A 326 9.70 -19.35 18.13
CA LYS A 326 9.72 -18.07 18.83
C LYS A 326 9.52 -16.98 17.78
N PRO A 327 8.44 -16.18 17.85
CA PRO A 327 8.27 -15.04 16.95
C PRO A 327 9.53 -14.18 17.00
N LEU A 328 9.95 -13.72 15.82
CA LEU A 328 11.08 -12.80 15.72
C LEU A 328 10.64 -11.41 16.17
N ASP A 329 10.64 -11.16 17.48
CA ASP A 329 10.15 -9.90 18.05
C ASP A 329 11.18 -8.78 17.93
N SER A 330 12.46 -9.12 17.91
CA SER A 330 13.56 -8.15 17.83
C SER A 330 14.80 -8.72 17.19
N LEU A 331 15.60 -7.84 16.59
CA LEU A 331 16.86 -8.11 15.91
C LEU A 331 17.97 -7.29 16.53
N ILE A 332 19.19 -7.83 16.51
CA ILE A 332 20.43 -7.07 16.70
C ILE A 332 21.16 -7.13 15.36
N ILE A 333 21.40 -5.99 14.73
CA ILE A 333 22.14 -5.89 13.47
C ILE A 333 23.58 -5.53 13.81
N ASN A 334 24.52 -6.46 13.58
CA ASN A 334 25.94 -6.26 13.90
C ASN A 334 26.64 -5.46 12.81
N ASP A 335 26.54 -5.88 11.57
CA ASP A 335 27.06 -5.16 10.41
C ASP A 335 25.98 -5.00 9.31
N THR A 336 26.21 -4.02 8.46
CA THR A 336 25.33 -3.72 7.32
C THR A 336 26.15 -3.57 6.07
N LYS A 337 25.91 -4.43 5.08
CA LYS A 337 26.50 -4.37 3.74
C LYS A 337 25.42 -4.02 2.71
N ILE A 338 25.67 -2.98 1.92
CA ILE A 338 24.77 -2.54 0.86
C ILE A 338 25.48 -2.69 -0.47
N LEU A 339 24.85 -3.39 -1.41
CA LEU A 339 25.36 -3.71 -2.74
C LEU A 339 24.46 -3.09 -3.82
N GLY A 340 25.05 -2.63 -4.93
CA GLY A 340 24.30 -2.12 -6.10
C GLY A 340 23.86 -0.66 -6.02
N ASN A 341 24.26 0.07 -4.97
CA ASN A 341 23.98 1.50 -4.82
C ASN A 341 25.05 2.32 -5.61
N ASN A 342 24.61 3.05 -6.62
CA ASN A 342 25.47 3.90 -7.46
C ASN A 342 25.21 5.40 -7.23
N ASN A 343 23.95 5.82 -7.27
CA ASN A 343 23.54 7.22 -7.11
C ASN A 343 23.19 7.57 -5.66
N TYR A 344 22.63 6.61 -4.92
CA TYR A 344 22.24 6.80 -3.52
C TYR A 344 23.33 6.31 -2.59
N THR A 345 23.79 7.17 -1.68
CA THR A 345 24.85 6.82 -0.73
C THR A 345 24.39 5.78 0.29
N ARG A 346 25.35 5.02 0.84
CA ARG A 346 25.08 4.13 1.98
C ARG A 346 24.40 4.85 3.16
N ALA A 347 24.85 6.09 3.45
CA ALA A 347 24.25 6.92 4.51
C ALA A 347 22.78 7.25 4.24
N TYR A 348 22.42 7.54 2.99
CA TYR A 348 21.01 7.76 2.60
C TYR A 348 20.15 6.52 2.89
N ILE A 349 20.60 5.35 2.46
CA ILE A 349 19.87 4.09 2.63
C ILE A 349 19.71 3.76 4.11
N LEU A 350 20.80 3.81 4.89
CA LEU A 350 20.78 3.57 6.34
C LEU A 350 19.90 4.57 7.10
N GLY A 351 19.91 5.83 6.68
CA GLY A 351 19.04 6.87 7.25
C GLY A 351 17.55 6.60 7.04
N LYS A 352 17.16 6.06 5.88
CA LYS A 352 15.77 5.65 5.61
C LYS A 352 15.41 4.37 6.39
N LEU A 353 16.31 3.39 6.45
CA LEU A 353 16.15 2.14 7.21
C LEU A 353 16.14 2.38 8.72
N LYS A 354 16.75 3.45 9.21
CA LYS A 354 16.97 3.73 10.65
C LYS A 354 17.73 2.61 11.38
N LEU A 355 18.60 1.92 10.67
CA LEU A 355 19.44 0.89 11.24
C LEU A 355 20.70 1.50 11.84
N LYS A 356 21.04 1.03 13.04
CA LYS A 356 22.30 1.33 13.72
C LYS A 356 22.96 0.03 14.11
N SER A 357 24.29 -0.03 13.93
CA SER A 357 25.07 -1.23 14.27
C SER A 357 25.07 -1.49 15.77
N ASN A 358 24.93 -2.76 16.15
CA ASN A 358 24.92 -3.26 17.52
C ASN A 358 23.79 -2.73 18.43
N GLU A 359 22.75 -2.13 17.84
CA GLU A 359 21.54 -1.77 18.58
C GLU A 359 20.43 -2.81 18.37
N LYS A 360 19.70 -3.09 19.45
CA LYS A 360 18.50 -3.93 19.39
C LYS A 360 17.35 -3.15 18.80
N ILE A 361 16.76 -3.65 17.71
CA ILE A 361 15.59 -3.08 17.04
C ILE A 361 14.41 -4.06 17.09
N SER A 362 13.19 -3.58 17.32
CA SER A 362 12.02 -4.43 17.17
C SER A 362 11.83 -4.83 15.68
N TYR A 363 11.30 -6.04 15.44
CA TYR A 363 11.04 -6.47 14.06
C TYR A 363 10.04 -5.52 13.35
N LYS A 364 9.09 -4.97 14.11
CA LYS A 364 8.16 -3.95 13.62
C LYS A 364 8.87 -2.68 13.14
N ASP A 365 9.82 -2.16 13.92
CA ASP A 365 10.57 -0.96 13.53
C ASP A 365 11.54 -1.24 12.38
N PHE A 366 12.13 -2.44 12.35
CA PHE A 366 12.92 -2.92 11.22
C PHE A 366 12.10 -2.90 9.93
N ASN A 367 10.91 -3.52 9.89
CA ASN A 367 10.03 -3.50 8.74
C ASN A 367 9.59 -2.08 8.36
N LYS A 368 9.27 -1.25 9.36
CA LYS A 368 8.98 0.16 9.12
C LYS A 368 10.15 0.90 8.44
N GLY A 369 11.38 0.56 8.77
CA GLY A 369 12.58 1.05 8.09
C GLY A 369 12.61 0.63 6.61
N ILE A 370 12.32 -0.64 6.34
CA ILE A 370 12.23 -1.18 4.98
C ILE A 370 11.12 -0.45 4.18
N ASP A 371 9.90 -0.35 4.74
CA ASP A 371 8.80 0.36 4.12
C ASP A 371 9.15 1.82 3.79
N ASN A 372 9.87 2.49 4.69
CA ASN A 372 10.36 3.85 4.48
C ASN A 372 11.31 3.97 3.27
N LEU A 373 12.16 2.98 3.05
CA LEU A 373 13.07 2.98 1.91
C LEU A 373 12.31 2.70 0.61
N VAL A 374 11.43 1.70 0.63
CA VAL A 374 10.61 1.30 -0.53
C VAL A 374 9.67 2.42 -0.94
N ALA A 375 9.05 3.14 0.00
CA ALA A 375 8.16 4.27 -0.25
C ALA A 375 8.82 5.40 -1.04
N THR A 376 10.15 5.53 -1.01
CA THR A 376 10.87 6.54 -1.82
C THR A 376 10.71 6.31 -3.32
N ASN A 377 10.37 5.09 -3.76
CA ASN A 377 10.35 4.70 -5.17
C ASN A 377 11.67 4.97 -5.93
N ASN A 378 12.79 5.01 -5.21
CA ASN A 378 14.11 5.22 -5.78
C ASN A 378 14.80 3.91 -6.18
N PHE A 379 14.22 2.78 -5.77
CA PHE A 379 14.73 1.45 -6.04
C PHE A 379 13.66 0.61 -6.75
N ASN A 380 14.04 -0.05 -7.83
CA ASN A 380 13.18 -1.01 -8.53
C ASN A 380 13.07 -2.31 -7.75
N SER A 381 14.16 -2.75 -7.14
CA SER A 381 14.15 -3.89 -6.22
C SER A 381 15.04 -3.61 -5.02
N PHE A 382 14.59 -4.12 -3.88
CA PHE A 382 15.29 -4.11 -2.62
C PHE A 382 15.17 -5.50 -2.02
N GLN A 383 16.25 -6.27 -2.09
CA GLN A 383 16.35 -7.60 -1.52
C GLN A 383 17.34 -7.55 -0.36
N TYR A 384 17.10 -8.31 0.68
CA TYR A 384 17.98 -8.32 1.84
C TYR A 384 18.02 -9.68 2.51
N GLU A 385 19.12 -9.95 3.18
CA GLU A 385 19.36 -11.16 3.95
C GLU A 385 19.76 -10.78 5.38
N LEU A 386 19.35 -11.61 6.32
CA LEU A 386 19.78 -11.54 7.72
C LEU A 386 20.66 -12.77 7.97
N LYS A 387 21.98 -12.63 7.91
CA LYS A 387 22.91 -13.74 8.20
C LYS A 387 23.30 -13.73 9.65
N GLU A 388 23.04 -14.82 10.38
CA GLU A 388 23.51 -14.95 11.75
C GLU A 388 25.04 -14.93 11.81
N THR A 389 25.59 -14.16 12.74
CA THR A 389 27.02 -14.09 12.97
C THR A 389 27.50 -15.26 13.84
N LYS A 390 28.64 -15.83 13.50
CA LYS A 390 29.23 -16.95 14.28
C LYS A 390 29.82 -16.52 15.62
N GLU A 391 30.20 -15.25 15.71
CA GLU A 391 31.00 -14.72 16.84
C GLU A 391 30.16 -13.89 17.83
N ASN A 392 29.05 -13.31 17.40
CA ASN A 392 28.19 -12.42 18.21
C ASN A 392 26.72 -12.82 18.10
N VAL A 393 25.97 -12.54 19.16
CA VAL A 393 24.50 -12.69 19.11
C VAL A 393 23.94 -11.60 18.20
N GLY A 394 23.40 -11.96 17.03
CA GLY A 394 22.77 -11.02 16.09
C GLY A 394 22.94 -11.42 14.63
N TYR A 395 22.59 -10.50 13.76
CA TYR A 395 22.57 -10.71 12.31
C TYR A 395 23.41 -9.66 11.59
N ASP A 396 24.09 -10.09 10.53
CA ASP A 396 24.61 -9.19 9.50
C ASP A 396 23.49 -8.93 8.47
N PHE A 397 23.20 -7.68 8.22
CA PHE A 397 22.21 -7.26 7.24
C PHE A 397 22.90 -7.00 5.90
N ILE A 398 22.61 -7.83 4.92
CA ILE A 398 23.14 -7.70 3.56
C ILE A 398 22.00 -7.30 2.64
N ALA A 399 22.04 -6.08 2.11
CA ALA A 399 21.04 -5.57 1.18
C ALA A 399 21.61 -5.44 -0.22
N THR A 400 20.87 -5.95 -1.20
CA THR A 400 21.14 -5.74 -2.64
C THR A 400 20.07 -4.85 -3.21
N VAL A 401 20.46 -3.67 -3.70
CA VAL A 401 19.56 -2.68 -4.26
C VAL A 401 19.74 -2.56 -5.77
N ARG A 402 18.65 -2.35 -6.47
CA ARG A 402 18.65 -1.96 -7.89
C ARG A 402 17.95 -0.63 -8.02
N GLU A 403 18.72 0.41 -8.31
CA GLU A 403 18.20 1.77 -8.43
C GLU A 403 17.24 1.92 -9.61
N SER A 404 16.20 2.72 -9.42
CA SER A 404 15.24 3.03 -10.47
C SER A 404 15.88 3.99 -11.49
N LYS A 405 15.76 3.66 -12.76
CA LYS A 405 16.11 4.55 -13.86
C LYS A 405 14.97 5.52 -14.21
N ILE A 406 13.79 5.33 -13.60
CA ILE A 406 12.61 6.13 -13.87
C ILE A 406 12.61 7.31 -12.90
N ASN A 407 12.74 8.52 -13.44
CA ASN A 407 12.71 9.74 -12.65
C ASN A 407 11.53 10.67 -13.03
N THR A 408 10.79 10.35 -14.07
CA THR A 408 9.66 11.14 -14.57
C THR A 408 8.38 10.32 -14.55
N TYR A 409 7.29 10.92 -14.11
CA TYR A 409 5.99 10.28 -13.98
C TYR A 409 4.91 11.21 -14.52
N LEU A 410 3.97 10.66 -15.29
CA LEU A 410 2.66 11.22 -15.56
C LEU A 410 1.66 10.61 -14.60
N LYS A 411 0.85 11.46 -13.97
CA LYS A 411 -0.18 11.01 -13.04
C LYS A 411 -1.51 11.63 -13.44
N PHE A 412 -2.60 10.92 -13.16
CA PHE A 412 -3.95 11.30 -13.56
C PHE A 412 -4.90 11.16 -12.39
N GLY A 413 -5.85 12.08 -12.32
CA GLY A 413 -6.94 12.06 -11.36
C GLY A 413 -8.21 12.61 -12.00
N LEU A 414 -9.35 12.21 -11.44
CA LEU A 414 -10.65 12.77 -11.76
C LEU A 414 -11.30 13.26 -10.47
N HIS A 415 -12.03 14.35 -10.56
CA HIS A 415 -12.72 14.91 -9.42
C HIS A 415 -14.00 15.59 -9.82
N TYR A 416 -15.01 15.47 -8.95
CA TYR A 416 -16.23 16.27 -8.98
C TYR A 416 -16.61 16.65 -7.57
N ASP A 417 -16.90 17.92 -7.35
CA ASP A 417 -17.54 18.46 -6.14
C ASP A 417 -18.48 19.62 -6.48
N ASP A 418 -19.26 20.05 -5.50
CA ASP A 418 -20.24 21.10 -5.73
C ASP A 418 -19.64 22.51 -5.85
N LEU A 419 -18.39 22.74 -5.45
CA LEU A 419 -17.72 24.04 -5.56
C LEU A 419 -16.94 24.16 -6.86
N TYR A 420 -16.01 23.23 -7.12
CA TYR A 420 -15.11 23.29 -8.28
C TYR A 420 -15.67 22.59 -9.52
N LYS A 421 -16.79 21.84 -9.38
CA LYS A 421 -17.44 21.07 -10.44
C LYS A 421 -16.54 19.96 -10.98
N SER A 422 -16.70 19.61 -12.25
CA SER A 422 -15.94 18.53 -12.89
C SER A 422 -14.50 18.96 -13.17
N ALA A 423 -13.54 18.08 -12.90
CA ALA A 423 -12.14 18.32 -13.22
C ALA A 423 -11.37 17.04 -13.54
N ALA A 424 -10.49 17.11 -14.53
CA ALA A 424 -9.46 16.13 -14.80
C ALA A 424 -8.09 16.72 -14.40
N LEU A 425 -7.35 15.96 -13.60
CA LEU A 425 -6.00 16.31 -13.17
C LEU A 425 -4.99 15.56 -14.01
N VAL A 426 -4.05 16.30 -14.60
CA VAL A 426 -2.86 15.77 -15.25
C VAL A 426 -1.64 16.32 -14.52
N ASN A 427 -0.80 15.44 -14.02
CA ASN A 427 0.42 15.80 -13.31
C ASN A 427 1.66 15.32 -14.06
N LEU A 428 2.65 16.19 -14.13
CA LEU A 428 4.02 15.84 -14.50
C LEU A 428 4.91 16.00 -13.27
N THR A 429 5.46 14.89 -12.77
CA THR A 429 6.45 14.90 -11.69
C THR A 429 7.79 14.42 -12.21
N LYS A 430 8.85 15.19 -11.99
CA LYS A 430 10.22 14.81 -12.32
C LYS A 430 11.11 14.90 -11.09
N LYS A 431 11.77 13.80 -10.75
CA LYS A 431 12.82 13.72 -9.74
C LYS A 431 14.17 14.02 -10.37
N GLN A 432 15.09 14.56 -9.61
CA GLN A 432 16.44 14.91 -10.09
C GLN A 432 16.38 15.84 -11.30
N LEU A 433 15.61 16.93 -11.18
CA LEU A 433 15.38 17.91 -12.23
C LEU A 433 16.64 18.78 -12.44
N LEU A 434 17.17 19.37 -11.37
CA LEU A 434 18.36 20.22 -11.32
C LEU A 434 19.43 19.64 -10.37
N PHE A 435 19.03 19.00 -9.27
CA PHE A 435 19.90 18.42 -8.25
C PHE A 435 19.53 16.95 -8.00
N LYS A 436 20.43 16.20 -7.35
CA LYS A 436 20.20 14.75 -7.07
C LYS A 436 19.03 14.46 -6.10
N ASN A 437 18.64 15.45 -5.31
CA ASN A 437 17.64 15.31 -4.26
C ASN A 437 16.47 16.29 -4.40
N ASP A 438 16.18 16.72 -5.61
CA ASP A 438 15.06 17.58 -5.91
C ASP A 438 13.89 16.85 -6.58
N VAL A 439 12.72 17.47 -6.50
CA VAL A 439 11.50 17.02 -7.16
C VAL A 439 10.75 18.26 -7.66
N GLY A 440 10.47 18.29 -8.94
CA GLY A 440 9.54 19.22 -9.56
C GLY A 440 8.23 18.53 -9.88
N SER A 441 7.10 19.13 -9.51
CA SER A 441 5.76 18.61 -9.74
C SER A 441 4.83 19.70 -10.25
N LEU A 442 4.15 19.46 -11.36
CA LEU A 442 3.17 20.38 -11.95
C LEU A 442 1.84 19.66 -12.12
N ASP A 443 0.82 20.11 -11.41
CA ASP A 443 -0.58 19.74 -11.60
C ASP A 443 -1.24 20.72 -12.56
N LEU A 444 -1.87 20.22 -13.61
CA LEU A 444 -2.79 20.95 -14.45
C LEU A 444 -4.18 20.36 -14.25
N ILE A 445 -5.11 21.19 -13.81
CA ILE A 445 -6.47 20.80 -13.47
C ILE A 445 -7.39 21.46 -14.49
N LEU A 446 -7.96 20.63 -15.35
CA LEU A 446 -8.76 21.03 -16.50
C LEU A 446 -10.20 20.60 -16.30
N GLY A 447 -11.14 21.49 -16.51
CA GLY A 447 -12.58 21.25 -16.34
C GLY A 447 -13.34 22.58 -16.25
N ASP A 448 -14.43 22.59 -15.48
CA ASP A 448 -15.26 23.80 -15.31
C ASP A 448 -14.48 24.98 -14.72
N ASN A 449 -13.54 24.68 -13.83
CA ASN A 449 -12.66 25.68 -13.22
C ASN A 449 -11.21 25.28 -13.44
N VAL A 450 -10.51 25.98 -14.34
CA VAL A 450 -9.10 25.70 -14.64
C VAL A 450 -8.22 26.16 -13.48
N ARG A 451 -7.35 25.26 -13.02
CA ARG A 451 -6.44 25.48 -11.89
C ARG A 451 -5.07 24.90 -12.21
N TYR A 452 -4.03 25.39 -11.54
CA TYR A 452 -2.73 24.71 -11.53
C TYR A 452 -2.10 24.74 -10.13
N ASN A 453 -1.19 23.78 -9.91
CA ASN A 453 -0.36 23.76 -8.72
C ASN A 453 1.05 23.26 -9.12
N PHE A 454 2.03 24.13 -8.98
CA PHE A 454 3.44 23.84 -9.19
C PHE A 454 4.16 23.79 -7.86
N GLU A 455 4.97 22.77 -7.66
CA GLU A 455 5.84 22.64 -6.49
C GLU A 455 7.23 22.17 -6.92
N TYR A 456 8.27 22.86 -6.47
CA TYR A 456 9.65 22.45 -6.57
C TYR A 456 10.26 22.39 -5.19
N LEU A 457 10.81 21.22 -4.83
CA LEU A 457 11.37 20.96 -3.51
C LEU A 457 12.77 20.34 -3.64
N ILE A 458 13.75 20.93 -2.97
CA ILE A 458 15.07 20.34 -2.72
C ILE A 458 14.99 19.70 -1.33
N ASP A 459 14.76 18.38 -1.30
CA ASP A 459 14.59 17.64 -0.05
C ASP A 459 15.94 17.31 0.59
N LYS A 460 16.15 17.81 1.80
CA LYS A 460 17.32 17.51 2.64
C LYS A 460 16.96 16.68 3.88
N GLY A 461 15.75 16.09 3.89
CA GLY A 461 15.27 15.24 4.98
C GLY A 461 15.04 16.02 6.28
N PHE A 462 15.83 15.68 7.33
CA PHE A 462 15.74 16.35 8.63
C PHE A 462 16.46 17.69 8.69
N TYR A 463 17.20 18.06 7.65
CA TYR A 463 17.78 19.39 7.53
C TYR A 463 16.78 20.32 6.82
N TRP A 464 17.11 21.62 6.79
CA TRP A 464 16.27 22.60 6.09
C TRP A 464 16.23 22.33 4.58
N SER A 465 15.09 21.91 4.11
CA SER A 465 14.75 21.77 2.69
C SER A 465 14.27 23.11 2.15
N ILE A 466 14.46 23.36 0.85
CA ILE A 466 14.09 24.61 0.18
C ILE A 466 12.96 24.30 -0.79
N GLY A 467 11.87 25.04 -0.73
CA GLY A 467 10.71 24.85 -1.60
C GLY A 467 10.23 26.13 -2.26
N LEU A 468 9.69 25.94 -3.46
CA LEU A 468 8.94 26.93 -4.21
C LEU A 468 7.56 26.35 -4.50
N LYS A 469 6.49 27.11 -4.29
CA LYS A 469 5.12 26.77 -4.69
C LYS A 469 4.52 27.90 -5.50
N SER A 470 3.75 27.54 -6.53
CA SER A 470 2.91 28.47 -7.27
C SER A 470 1.58 27.78 -7.52
N ARG A 471 0.50 28.40 -7.09
CA ARG A 471 -0.85 27.86 -7.19
C ARG A 471 -1.78 28.92 -7.76
N TYR A 472 -2.64 28.51 -8.70
CA TYR A 472 -3.73 29.31 -9.20
C TYR A 472 -5.03 28.53 -9.06
N ASN A 473 -6.02 29.16 -8.44
CA ASN A 473 -7.38 28.63 -8.31
C ASN A 473 -8.38 29.68 -8.80
N GLN A 474 -9.48 29.19 -9.35
CA GLN A 474 -10.65 30.00 -9.63
C GLN A 474 -11.91 29.18 -9.38
N PHE A 475 -12.97 29.86 -9.02
CA PHE A 475 -14.33 29.32 -9.01
C PHE A 475 -15.35 30.44 -9.20
N HIS A 476 -16.57 30.02 -9.56
CA HIS A 476 -17.72 30.87 -9.78
C HIS A 476 -18.85 30.38 -8.88
N LYS A 477 -19.31 31.21 -7.97
CA LYS A 477 -20.30 30.81 -6.96
C LYS A 477 -21.07 32.00 -6.41
N ASN A 478 -22.35 31.74 -6.07
CA ASN A 478 -23.10 32.66 -5.22
C ASN A 478 -22.58 32.58 -3.78
N ILE A 479 -22.06 33.68 -3.26
CA ILE A 479 -21.51 33.78 -1.91
C ILE A 479 -22.30 34.78 -1.07
N SER A 480 -22.09 34.76 0.26
CA SER A 480 -22.65 35.78 1.15
C SER A 480 -22.18 37.16 0.76
N ALA A 481 -23.08 38.11 0.67
CA ALA A 481 -22.74 39.50 0.39
C ALA A 481 -21.81 40.11 1.48
N GLN A 482 -21.90 39.63 2.71
CA GLN A 482 -21.06 40.04 3.83
C GLN A 482 -19.55 39.77 3.65
N LEU A 483 -19.19 38.85 2.75
CA LEU A 483 -17.77 38.57 2.47
C LEU A 483 -17.08 39.69 1.69
N VAL A 484 -17.83 40.49 0.92
CA VAL A 484 -17.28 41.49 -0.02
C VAL A 484 -17.91 42.89 0.09
N LEU A 485 -19.03 43.01 0.76
CA LEU A 485 -19.74 44.26 0.94
C LEU A 485 -19.79 44.66 2.42
N ASP A 486 -19.72 45.95 2.69
CA ASP A 486 -19.95 46.50 4.03
C ASP A 486 -21.44 46.46 4.38
N GLU A 487 -21.75 46.52 5.69
CA GLU A 487 -23.13 46.43 6.20
C GLU A 487 -24.08 47.49 5.61
N ASP A 488 -23.58 48.70 5.42
CA ASP A 488 -24.36 49.80 4.81
C ASP A 488 -24.74 49.49 3.37
N GLN A 489 -23.82 48.89 2.60
CA GLN A 489 -24.06 48.53 1.20
C GLN A 489 -25.04 47.35 1.08
N ILE A 490 -25.02 46.40 2.01
CA ILE A 490 -25.93 45.27 2.08
C ILE A 490 -27.33 45.74 2.38
N THR A 491 -27.48 46.63 3.37
CA THR A 491 -28.78 47.15 3.81
C THR A 491 -29.47 48.00 2.74
N ILE A 492 -28.71 48.78 1.98
CA ILE A 492 -29.25 49.61 0.87
C ILE A 492 -29.77 48.76 -0.27
N ASN A 493 -29.13 47.60 -0.56
CA ASN A 493 -29.45 46.79 -1.72
C ASN A 493 -30.28 45.54 -1.41
N ASP A 494 -30.58 45.25 -0.14
CA ASP A 494 -31.27 44.03 0.33
C ASP A 494 -30.64 42.73 -0.23
N LEU A 495 -29.31 42.74 -0.32
CA LEU A 495 -28.54 41.67 -0.97
C LEU A 495 -28.00 40.66 0.07
N ASN A 496 -28.55 39.47 0.10
CA ASN A 496 -28.06 38.39 0.96
C ASN A 496 -26.94 37.59 0.28
N LYS A 497 -27.00 37.41 -1.05
CA LYS A 497 -26.03 36.67 -1.87
C LYS A 497 -25.74 37.40 -3.16
N ILE A 498 -24.50 37.35 -3.58
CA ILE A 498 -24.05 37.88 -4.88
C ILE A 498 -23.29 36.78 -5.64
N ASP A 499 -23.42 36.84 -6.96
CA ASP A 499 -22.67 35.97 -7.85
C ASP A 499 -21.28 36.54 -8.04
N VAL A 500 -20.27 35.78 -7.66
CA VAL A 500 -18.88 36.21 -7.75
C VAL A 500 -17.99 35.18 -8.42
N LYS A 501 -17.05 35.72 -9.17
CA LYS A 501 -15.90 35.00 -9.70
C LYS A 501 -14.69 35.32 -8.85
N LEU A 502 -14.18 34.31 -8.14
CA LEU A 502 -12.99 34.43 -7.33
C LEU A 502 -11.80 33.81 -8.03
N ARG A 503 -10.70 34.56 -8.09
CA ARG A 503 -9.40 34.12 -8.56
C ARG A 503 -8.37 34.34 -7.47
N ASP A 504 -7.57 33.29 -7.19
CA ASP A 504 -6.54 33.28 -6.16
C ASP A 504 -5.25 32.73 -6.76
N GLN A 505 -4.22 33.58 -6.85
CA GLN A 505 -2.87 33.13 -7.20
C GLN A 505 -1.95 33.31 -6.00
N THR A 506 -1.28 32.24 -5.61
CA THR A 506 -0.37 32.21 -4.46
C THR A 506 1.01 31.71 -4.90
N ASN A 507 2.04 32.48 -4.62
CA ASN A 507 3.43 32.12 -4.88
C ASN A 507 4.19 32.13 -3.55
N GLN A 508 4.84 31.04 -3.20
CA GLN A 508 5.56 30.88 -1.93
C GLN A 508 7.01 30.45 -2.17
N PHE A 509 7.90 31.08 -1.43
CA PHE A 509 9.26 30.57 -1.18
C PHE A 509 9.31 30.17 0.30
N TYR A 510 9.70 28.91 0.59
CA TYR A 510 9.70 28.42 1.96
C TYR A 510 10.91 27.54 2.27
N LEU A 511 11.25 27.53 3.55
CA LEU A 511 12.18 26.59 4.16
C LEU A 511 11.36 25.62 5.01
N GLN A 512 11.66 24.32 4.90
CA GLN A 512 10.96 23.26 5.63
C GLN A 512 11.95 22.35 6.35
N THR A 513 11.64 21.97 7.57
CA THR A 513 12.34 20.91 8.30
C THR A 513 11.36 19.87 8.83
N LEU A 514 11.85 18.64 8.96
CA LEU A 514 11.08 17.53 9.55
C LEU A 514 11.64 17.23 10.94
N PHE A 515 10.83 17.39 11.98
CA PHE A 515 11.16 16.88 13.32
C PHE A 515 11.01 15.35 13.37
N ARG A 516 9.98 14.88 12.68
CA ARG A 516 9.69 13.46 12.42
C ARG A 516 9.13 13.34 11.00
N ARG A 517 8.98 12.12 10.48
CA ARG A 517 8.40 11.90 9.13
C ARG A 517 6.96 12.41 8.99
N ASP A 518 6.25 12.41 10.09
CA ASP A 518 4.86 12.81 10.25
C ASP A 518 4.70 14.21 10.87
N PHE A 519 5.80 14.93 11.10
CA PHE A 519 5.80 16.24 11.76
C PHE A 519 6.77 17.20 11.07
N SER A 520 6.26 18.29 10.52
CA SER A 520 7.02 19.30 9.77
C SER A 520 6.76 20.72 10.28
N LEU A 521 7.78 21.56 10.17
CA LEU A 521 7.70 23.02 10.29
C LEU A 521 8.15 23.63 8.97
N SER A 522 7.39 24.57 8.44
CA SER A 522 7.81 25.40 7.31
C SER A 522 7.62 26.89 7.64
N ILE A 523 8.56 27.71 7.17
CA ILE A 523 8.52 29.15 7.25
C ILE A 523 8.88 29.74 5.90
N GLY A 524 8.26 30.84 5.50
CA GLY A 524 8.52 31.40 4.19
C GLY A 524 7.89 32.77 3.97
N ALA A 525 8.02 33.22 2.73
CA ALA A 525 7.35 34.41 2.22
C ALA A 525 6.33 34.01 1.16
N GLU A 526 5.21 34.69 1.15
CA GLU A 526 4.10 34.46 0.23
C GLU A 526 3.72 35.77 -0.46
N HIS A 527 3.61 35.70 -1.79
CA HIS A 527 2.90 36.65 -2.60
C HIS A 527 1.56 36.06 -2.96
N LYS A 528 0.48 36.77 -2.69
CA LYS A 528 -0.89 36.38 -2.97
C LYS A 528 -1.59 37.45 -3.78
N ARG A 529 -2.11 37.09 -4.96
CA ARG A 529 -2.99 37.94 -5.76
C ARG A 529 -4.43 37.42 -5.61
N LEU A 530 -5.30 38.28 -5.11
CA LEU A 530 -6.71 38.01 -4.93
C LEU A 530 -7.53 38.92 -5.82
N GLU A 531 -8.39 38.32 -6.65
CA GLU A 531 -9.35 39.04 -7.49
C GLU A 531 -10.76 38.50 -7.21
N ILE A 532 -11.70 39.38 -6.92
CA ILE A 532 -13.11 39.08 -6.70
C ILE A 532 -13.94 40.03 -7.55
N ASN A 533 -14.63 39.46 -8.54
CA ASN A 533 -15.46 40.20 -9.48
C ASN A 533 -16.90 39.66 -9.45
N SER A 534 -17.88 40.53 -9.72
CA SER A 534 -19.28 40.13 -9.95
C SER A 534 -19.72 40.47 -11.36
N GLU A 535 -20.47 39.54 -11.94
CA GLU A 535 -21.15 39.76 -13.23
C GLU A 535 -22.59 40.31 -13.04
N THR A 536 -23.12 40.24 -11.82
CA THR A 536 -24.52 40.62 -11.52
C THR A 536 -24.67 42.00 -10.95
N ILE A 537 -23.61 42.60 -10.43
CA ILE A 537 -23.62 43.98 -9.94
C ILE A 537 -22.95 44.85 -10.98
N PHE A 538 -23.72 45.80 -11.52
CA PHE A 538 -23.24 46.79 -12.50
C PHE A 538 -22.96 48.12 -11.84
N ASN A 539 -21.82 48.71 -12.14
CA ASN A 539 -21.58 50.10 -11.86
C ASN A 539 -22.23 50.91 -13.00
N GLU A 540 -23.13 51.83 -12.69
CA GLU A 540 -23.84 52.64 -13.68
C GLU A 540 -22.90 53.40 -14.66
N ASN A 541 -21.64 53.54 -14.30
CA ASN A 541 -20.62 54.26 -15.08
C ASN A 541 -19.60 53.35 -15.83
N SER A 542 -19.73 52.03 -15.77
CA SER A 542 -18.77 51.13 -16.44
C SER A 542 -19.46 50.01 -17.20
N THR A 543 -18.97 49.70 -18.40
CA THR A 543 -19.43 48.62 -19.27
C THR A 543 -18.79 47.25 -18.92
N GLY A 544 -18.32 47.05 -17.69
CA GLY A 544 -17.56 45.84 -17.28
C GLY A 544 -18.04 45.23 -15.97
N GLU A 545 -17.46 44.07 -15.64
CA GLU A 545 -17.65 43.38 -14.36
C GLU A 545 -17.35 44.32 -13.18
N PHE A 546 -18.16 44.29 -12.12
CA PHE A 546 -17.86 45.04 -10.91
C PHE A 546 -16.75 44.34 -10.13
N GLN A 547 -15.70 45.08 -9.78
CA GLN A 547 -14.51 44.57 -9.12
C GLN A 547 -14.55 44.91 -7.62
N PHE A 548 -14.74 43.89 -6.77
CA PHE A 548 -14.71 44.02 -5.31
C PHE A 548 -13.29 44.03 -4.74
N GLU A 549 -12.42 43.23 -5.33
CA GLU A 549 -11.04 43.03 -4.86
C GLU A 549 -10.10 42.80 -6.03
N LYS A 550 -8.93 43.43 -5.99
CA LYS A 550 -7.81 43.17 -6.92
C LYS A 550 -6.51 43.56 -6.26
N THR A 551 -6.08 42.78 -5.31
CA THR A 551 -4.97 43.13 -4.44
C THR A 551 -3.88 42.10 -4.51
N ASP A 552 -2.64 42.59 -4.58
CA ASP A 552 -1.43 41.82 -4.39
C ASP A 552 -0.97 42.00 -2.94
N TYR A 553 -0.99 40.93 -2.16
CA TYR A 553 -0.52 40.87 -0.79
C TYR A 553 0.87 40.24 -0.69
N LEU A 554 1.71 40.78 0.19
CA LEU A 554 2.96 40.14 0.59
C LEU A 554 2.86 39.77 2.08
N SER A 555 3.10 38.52 2.41
CA SER A 555 3.05 38.02 3.78
C SER A 555 4.23 37.09 4.12
N LEU A 556 4.53 37.00 5.42
CA LEU A 556 5.33 35.94 5.98
C LEU A 556 4.39 34.80 6.39
N VAL A 557 4.77 33.57 6.11
CA VAL A 557 3.96 32.38 6.40
C VAL A 557 4.72 31.42 7.29
N GLY A 558 4.09 30.95 8.35
CA GLY A 558 4.52 29.83 9.18
C GLY A 558 3.50 28.72 9.12
N ASN A 559 3.96 27.45 8.97
CA ASN A 559 3.07 26.30 9.04
C ASN A 559 3.71 25.17 9.87
N LEU A 560 2.94 24.67 10.82
CA LEU A 560 3.29 23.53 11.66
C LEU A 560 2.28 22.42 11.39
N LYS A 561 2.76 21.24 10.92
CA LYS A 561 1.89 20.15 10.52
C LYS A 561 2.32 18.83 11.13
N LEU A 562 1.40 18.16 11.82
CA LEU A 562 1.51 16.79 12.30
C LEU A 562 0.39 15.96 11.66
N ASP A 563 0.73 14.80 11.11
CA ASP A 563 -0.25 13.92 10.49
C ASP A 563 0.14 12.46 10.70
N THR A 564 -0.50 11.81 11.66
CA THR A 564 -0.29 10.39 11.99
C THR A 564 -1.51 9.53 11.62
N TYR A 565 -2.49 10.08 10.90
CA TYR A 565 -3.62 9.29 10.41
C TYR A 565 -3.16 8.11 9.56
N ASP A 566 -3.77 6.95 9.79
CA ASP A 566 -3.55 5.74 8.99
C ASP A 566 -4.14 5.87 7.58
N GLU A 567 -5.30 6.53 7.45
CA GLU A 567 -6.02 6.78 6.20
C GLU A 567 -6.34 8.28 6.07
N LYS A 568 -6.43 8.79 4.83
CA LYS A 568 -6.73 10.21 4.59
C LYS A 568 -8.22 10.53 4.74
N TYR A 569 -9.08 9.69 4.15
CA TYR A 569 -10.51 9.98 4.01
C TYR A 569 -11.36 9.35 5.11
N PHE A 570 -11.02 8.15 5.55
CA PHE A 570 -11.71 7.38 6.58
C PHE A 570 -10.72 6.95 7.68
N PRO A 571 -10.09 7.90 8.39
CA PRO A 571 -9.06 7.56 9.36
C PRO A 571 -9.67 6.80 10.54
N ARG A 572 -9.02 5.69 10.91
CA ARG A 572 -9.42 4.83 12.01
C ARG A 572 -8.55 5.04 13.26
N LYS A 573 -7.36 5.62 13.09
CA LYS A 573 -6.47 5.95 14.20
C LYS A 573 -5.50 7.05 13.82
N GLY A 574 -5.07 7.78 14.85
CA GLY A 574 -4.01 8.77 14.73
C GLY A 574 -4.46 10.16 15.13
N VAL A 575 -3.52 11.08 15.01
CA VAL A 575 -3.68 12.50 15.34
C VAL A 575 -3.32 13.33 14.13
N TYR A 576 -4.06 14.38 13.90
CA TYR A 576 -3.79 15.40 12.90
C TYR A 576 -3.72 16.77 13.58
N PHE A 577 -2.77 17.59 13.17
CA PHE A 577 -2.68 18.99 13.50
C PHE A 577 -2.12 19.76 12.32
N ASN A 578 -2.71 20.90 12.00
CA ASN A 578 -2.21 21.83 10.99
C ASN A 578 -2.45 23.25 11.46
N GLY A 579 -1.38 23.91 11.91
CA GLY A 579 -1.41 25.31 12.32
C GLY A 579 -0.75 26.19 11.27
N THR A 580 -1.38 27.30 10.90
CA THR A 580 -0.84 28.32 9.99
C THR A 580 -0.90 29.71 10.60
N LEU A 581 0.13 30.49 10.34
CA LEU A 581 0.20 31.92 10.68
C LEU A 581 0.64 32.67 9.42
N ASN A 582 -0.17 33.59 8.96
CA ASN A 582 0.16 34.53 7.89
C ASN A 582 0.25 35.93 8.47
N ILE A 583 1.37 36.62 8.27
CA ILE A 583 1.60 37.99 8.68
C ILE A 583 1.68 38.85 7.43
N TYR A 584 0.62 39.61 7.15
CA TYR A 584 0.51 40.47 5.98
C TYR A 584 1.22 41.78 6.24
N LEU A 585 2.20 42.10 5.40
CA LEU A 585 3.12 43.22 5.57
C LEU A 585 2.92 44.32 4.51
N TYR A 586 2.25 43.97 3.41
CA TYR A 586 2.04 44.90 2.28
C TYR A 586 0.81 44.46 1.49
N ALA A 587 0.09 45.43 0.97
CA ALA A 587 -0.93 45.30 -0.07
C ALA A 587 -0.69 46.31 -1.19
N SER A 588 -1.16 45.96 -2.42
CA SER A 588 -1.01 46.84 -3.58
C SER A 588 -1.95 48.07 -3.54
N GLU A 589 -1.81 48.94 -4.53
CA GLU A 589 -2.51 50.25 -4.65
C GLU A 589 -4.05 50.15 -4.68
N PHE A 590 -4.66 48.99 -4.84
CA PHE A 590 -6.11 48.83 -4.69
C PHE A 590 -6.60 49.13 -3.27
N ILE A 591 -5.69 49.06 -2.28
CA ILE A 591 -5.91 49.44 -0.87
C ILE A 591 -5.07 50.66 -0.57
N GLU A 592 -5.73 51.82 -0.45
CA GLU A 592 -5.04 53.11 -0.23
C GLU A 592 -4.43 53.23 1.17
N ASP A 593 -5.11 52.69 2.22
CA ASP A 593 -4.67 52.75 3.62
C ASP A 593 -4.45 51.33 4.18
N PHE A 594 -3.37 50.70 3.79
CA PHE A 594 -3.04 49.38 4.29
C PHE A 594 -2.39 49.43 5.67
N GLU A 595 -3.01 48.79 6.64
CA GLU A 595 -2.43 48.47 7.94
C GLU A 595 -2.08 47.00 8.07
N ASN A 596 -1.00 46.68 8.79
CA ASN A 596 -0.55 45.34 8.99
C ASN A 596 -1.57 44.52 9.78
N PHE A 597 -1.81 43.29 9.34
CA PHE A 597 -2.63 42.33 10.06
C PHE A 597 -2.05 40.91 9.96
N SER A 598 -2.52 40.04 10.83
CA SER A 598 -2.11 38.64 10.85
C SER A 598 -3.34 37.75 10.94
N ILE A 599 -3.27 36.61 10.30
CA ILE A 599 -4.30 35.56 10.36
C ILE A 599 -3.65 34.28 10.90
N ALA A 600 -4.17 33.80 12.04
CA ALA A 600 -3.80 32.53 12.62
C ALA A 600 -4.97 31.56 12.54
N LYS A 601 -4.71 30.32 12.13
CA LYS A 601 -5.70 29.23 12.16
C LYS A 601 -5.06 27.90 12.50
N ALA A 602 -5.82 27.02 13.13
CA ALA A 602 -5.39 25.69 13.47
C ALA A 602 -6.54 24.69 13.29
N ASP A 603 -6.21 23.54 12.72
CA ASP A 603 -7.07 22.37 12.62
C ASP A 603 -6.46 21.22 13.44
N MET A 604 -7.27 20.56 14.25
CA MET A 604 -6.88 19.36 15.00
C MET A 604 -7.86 18.23 14.73
N GLY A 605 -7.36 17.01 14.78
CA GLY A 605 -8.17 15.83 14.63
C GLY A 605 -7.61 14.65 15.41
N TYR A 606 -8.50 13.83 15.96
CA TYR A 606 -8.17 12.60 16.63
C TYR A 606 -9.11 11.49 16.16
N ALA A 607 -8.54 10.43 15.59
CA ALA A 607 -9.26 9.26 15.12
C ALA A 607 -8.94 8.06 16.00
N PHE A 608 -9.97 7.29 16.36
CA PHE A 608 -9.81 6.02 17.08
C PHE A 608 -10.88 5.02 16.66
N GLY A 609 -10.47 3.76 16.50
CA GLY A 609 -11.35 2.62 16.24
C GLY A 609 -12.02 2.16 17.53
N VAL A 610 -13.34 2.10 17.52
CA VAL A 610 -14.14 1.53 18.62
C VAL A 610 -14.26 0.02 18.46
N THR A 611 -14.45 -0.42 17.21
CA THR A 611 -14.45 -1.82 16.78
C THR A 611 -13.69 -1.93 15.47
N ASP A 612 -13.54 -3.14 14.93
CA ASP A 612 -12.93 -3.34 13.61
C ASP A 612 -13.71 -2.66 12.47
N LYS A 613 -14.99 -2.33 12.69
CA LYS A 613 -15.85 -1.68 11.69
C LYS A 613 -16.25 -0.25 12.01
N LEU A 614 -16.17 0.17 13.28
CA LEU A 614 -16.58 1.50 13.73
C LEU A 614 -15.39 2.34 14.15
N ALA A 615 -15.23 3.49 13.57
CA ALA A 615 -14.27 4.51 13.95
C ALA A 615 -14.96 5.83 14.32
N ILE A 616 -14.39 6.53 15.29
CA ILE A 616 -14.84 7.88 15.70
C ILE A 616 -13.72 8.86 15.40
N ASN A 617 -14.10 9.96 14.76
CA ASN A 617 -13.21 11.06 14.45
C ASN A 617 -13.70 12.34 15.15
N LEU A 618 -12.91 12.85 16.06
CA LEU A 618 -13.10 14.14 16.71
C LEU A 618 -12.25 15.16 15.97
N LYS A 619 -12.85 16.27 15.54
CA LYS A 619 -12.16 17.34 14.84
C LYS A 619 -12.53 18.67 15.49
N THR A 620 -11.55 19.55 15.61
CA THR A 620 -11.77 20.95 16.02
C THR A 620 -10.91 21.85 15.16
N SER A 621 -11.40 23.03 14.90
CA SER A 621 -10.63 24.08 14.24
C SER A 621 -11.00 25.45 14.79
N GLY A 622 -10.07 26.37 14.71
CA GLY A 622 -10.28 27.75 15.13
C GLY A 622 -9.33 28.68 14.39
N GLY A 623 -9.73 29.93 14.28
CA GLY A 623 -8.91 30.97 13.67
C GLY A 623 -9.35 32.34 14.08
N PHE A 624 -8.43 33.29 13.98
CA PHE A 624 -8.65 34.69 14.31
C PHE A 624 -7.72 35.59 13.51
N LYS A 625 -8.16 36.83 13.34
CA LYS A 625 -7.42 37.91 12.71
C LYS A 625 -6.96 38.91 13.79
N LEU A 626 -5.71 39.33 13.70
CA LEU A 626 -5.09 40.34 14.58
C LEU A 626 -4.63 41.51 13.75
N GLY A 627 -4.73 42.70 14.31
CA GLY A 627 -4.39 43.96 13.64
C GLY A 627 -5.59 44.55 12.91
N ASP A 628 -5.39 45.10 11.72
CA ASP A 628 -6.49 45.67 10.94
C ASP A 628 -7.57 44.65 10.62
N LYS A 629 -8.81 44.93 10.99
CA LYS A 629 -9.98 44.07 10.79
C LYS A 629 -10.96 44.67 9.75
N SER A 630 -10.63 45.79 9.15
CA SER A 630 -11.50 46.48 8.18
C SER A 630 -11.72 45.66 6.88
N ARG A 631 -10.79 44.78 6.53
CA ARG A 631 -10.82 44.02 5.27
C ARG A 631 -11.51 42.68 5.45
N ARG A 632 -12.73 42.56 4.93
CA ARG A 632 -13.56 41.34 5.06
C ARG A 632 -13.22 40.25 4.06
N THR A 633 -12.56 40.56 2.93
CA THR A 633 -12.25 39.60 1.84
C THR A 633 -11.33 38.43 2.26
N LEU A 634 -10.56 38.59 3.35
CA LEU A 634 -9.72 37.57 3.97
C LEU A 634 -10.27 37.04 5.30
N ASP A 635 -11.50 37.39 5.69
CA ASP A 635 -12.15 36.83 6.87
C ASP A 635 -12.47 35.33 6.66
N PHE A 636 -12.80 34.66 7.74
CA PHE A 636 -13.20 33.25 7.69
C PHE A 636 -14.62 33.16 7.16
N ALA A 637 -14.86 32.14 6.35
CA ALA A 637 -16.19 31.85 5.84
C ALA A 637 -16.47 30.35 5.96
N LEU A 638 -17.53 30.01 6.70
CA LEU A 638 -17.96 28.66 6.95
C LEU A 638 -19.09 28.26 5.98
N GLY A 639 -19.07 27.00 5.57
CA GLY A 639 -20.15 26.38 4.76
C GLY A 639 -19.63 25.33 3.78
N GLY A 640 -20.55 24.52 3.27
CA GLY A 640 -20.28 23.51 2.27
C GLY A 640 -19.54 22.26 2.79
N TYR A 641 -19.15 21.42 1.85
CA TYR A 641 -18.41 20.20 2.09
C TYR A 641 -17.15 20.17 1.23
N GLY A 642 -16.00 19.83 1.82
CA GLY A 642 -14.74 19.73 1.08
C GLY A 642 -13.53 19.59 1.99
N ASN A 643 -12.38 19.24 1.40
CA ASN A 643 -11.12 19.03 2.14
C ASN A 643 -10.00 19.99 1.73
N ASN A 644 -10.10 20.64 0.59
CA ASN A 644 -9.04 21.51 0.04
C ASN A 644 -9.61 22.90 -0.33
N LEU A 645 -10.40 23.48 0.55
CA LEU A 645 -10.89 24.85 0.34
C LEU A 645 -9.73 25.84 0.44
N ILE A 646 -9.76 26.84 -0.43
CA ILE A 646 -8.73 27.89 -0.48
C ILE A 646 -9.04 29.02 0.52
N ASN A 647 -8.10 29.90 0.69
CA ASN A 647 -8.22 31.04 1.60
C ASN A 647 -8.59 30.60 3.03
N ASN A 648 -9.51 31.31 3.64
CA ASN A 648 -10.06 31.05 4.96
C ASN A 648 -11.45 30.39 4.88
N PHE A 649 -11.72 29.64 3.80
CA PHE A 649 -12.97 28.90 3.64
C PHE A 649 -12.92 27.60 4.41
N ILE A 650 -13.88 27.40 5.29
CA ILE A 650 -13.93 26.31 6.24
C ILE A 650 -15.17 25.44 5.96
N PRO A 651 -15.04 24.14 5.72
CA PRO A 651 -16.20 23.26 5.50
C PRO A 651 -17.11 23.25 6.73
N PHE A 652 -18.41 23.42 6.52
CA PHE A 652 -19.41 23.35 7.57
C PHE A 652 -20.74 22.82 7.00
N LEU A 653 -21.12 21.63 7.40
CA LEU A 653 -22.32 20.95 6.90
C LEU A 653 -23.59 21.64 7.41
N GLY A 654 -24.68 21.52 6.63
CA GLY A 654 -25.95 22.19 6.91
C GLY A 654 -26.08 23.59 6.31
N TYR A 655 -24.99 24.13 5.78
CA TYR A 655 -24.93 25.45 5.15
C TYR A 655 -24.32 25.33 3.76
N ASP A 656 -24.73 26.21 2.84
CA ASP A 656 -24.11 26.30 1.52
C ASP A 656 -22.66 26.79 1.62
N PHE A 657 -21.87 26.67 0.57
CA PHE A 657 -20.49 27.16 0.56
C PHE A 657 -20.44 28.65 0.88
N ILE A 658 -19.50 29.02 1.79
CA ILE A 658 -19.17 30.42 2.11
C ILE A 658 -20.42 31.21 2.56
N SER A 659 -21.16 30.67 3.55
CA SER A 659 -22.42 31.26 4.02
C SER A 659 -22.35 32.02 5.31
N LEU A 660 -21.43 31.64 6.21
CA LEU A 660 -21.27 32.26 7.53
C LEU A 660 -19.89 32.90 7.57
N THR A 661 -19.83 34.22 7.89
CA THR A 661 -18.57 34.97 7.82
C THR A 661 -18.26 35.65 9.15
N GLY A 662 -16.98 35.88 9.43
CA GLY A 662 -16.49 36.58 10.59
C GLY A 662 -14.97 36.65 10.61
N ASN A 663 -14.39 37.58 11.37
CA ASN A 663 -12.94 37.69 11.52
C ASN A 663 -12.34 36.63 12.47
N SER A 664 -13.19 35.89 13.16
CA SER A 664 -12.81 34.83 14.09
C SER A 664 -13.84 33.70 14.15
N TYR A 665 -13.39 32.48 14.39
CA TYR A 665 -14.29 31.32 14.51
C TYR A 665 -13.71 30.24 15.41
N VAL A 666 -14.59 29.40 15.96
CA VAL A 666 -14.29 28.10 16.58
C VAL A 666 -15.31 27.09 16.07
N LYS A 667 -14.82 25.90 15.71
CA LYS A 667 -15.63 24.80 15.20
C LYS A 667 -15.23 23.49 15.84
N ALA A 668 -16.20 22.65 16.17
CA ALA A 668 -16.02 21.27 16.56
C ALA A 668 -16.84 20.35 15.64
N SER A 669 -16.34 19.14 15.37
CA SER A 669 -17.06 18.11 14.62
C SER A 669 -16.80 16.73 15.19
N LEU A 670 -17.83 15.88 15.14
CA LEU A 670 -17.77 14.48 15.48
C LEU A 670 -18.26 13.69 14.27
N VAL A 671 -17.46 12.74 13.81
CA VAL A 671 -17.79 11.83 12.71
C VAL A 671 -17.74 10.41 13.24
N ALA A 672 -18.85 9.69 13.15
CA ALA A 672 -18.90 8.24 13.31
C ALA A 672 -18.90 7.60 11.92
N ASP A 673 -17.90 6.79 11.66
CA ASP A 673 -17.70 6.07 10.41
C ASP A 673 -17.85 4.56 10.65
N TYR A 674 -18.85 3.96 9.98
CA TYR A 674 -19.13 2.53 10.07
C TYR A 674 -18.92 1.87 8.72
N GLU A 675 -17.92 0.97 8.63
CA GLU A 675 -17.64 0.15 7.46
C GLU A 675 -18.64 -1.02 7.40
N ILE A 676 -19.73 -0.87 6.64
CA ILE A 676 -20.80 -1.88 6.52
C ILE A 676 -20.31 -3.11 5.75
N PHE A 677 -19.63 -2.89 4.63
CA PHE A 677 -18.90 -3.87 3.86
C PHE A 677 -17.48 -3.33 3.59
N LYS A 678 -16.56 -4.17 3.17
CA LYS A 678 -15.20 -3.74 2.81
C LYS A 678 -15.25 -2.59 1.81
N LYS A 679 -14.61 -1.45 2.16
CA LYS A 679 -14.60 -0.20 1.37
C LYS A 679 -15.96 0.51 1.22
N HIS A 680 -16.97 0.15 2.00
CA HIS A 680 -18.28 0.80 1.98
C HIS A 680 -18.59 1.38 3.35
N HIS A 681 -18.80 2.68 3.43
CA HIS A 681 -18.92 3.43 4.66
C HIS A 681 -20.27 4.11 4.80
N ILE A 682 -20.84 4.08 5.99
CA ILE A 682 -21.94 4.94 6.41
C ILE A 682 -21.37 5.92 7.43
N THR A 683 -21.50 7.22 7.18
CA THR A 683 -20.99 8.26 8.06
C THR A 683 -22.13 9.04 8.69
N LEU A 684 -22.07 9.21 10.00
CA LEU A 684 -22.92 10.13 10.74
C LEU A 684 -22.02 11.25 11.27
N GLU A 685 -22.38 12.50 10.95
CA GLU A 685 -21.56 13.65 11.28
C GLU A 685 -22.38 14.74 11.95
N GLY A 686 -21.85 15.30 13.05
CA GLY A 686 -22.34 16.51 13.69
C GLY A 686 -21.23 17.55 13.69
N ASN A 687 -21.58 18.81 13.38
CA ASN A 687 -20.68 19.93 13.53
C ASN A 687 -21.34 21.13 14.20
N TRP A 688 -20.55 21.87 14.95
CA TRP A 688 -20.95 22.99 15.80
C TRP A 688 -19.94 24.12 15.64
N ALA A 689 -20.39 25.36 15.56
CA ALA A 689 -19.49 26.50 15.40
C ALA A 689 -20.06 27.77 16.02
N ASN A 690 -19.14 28.64 16.45
CA ASN A 690 -19.35 30.07 16.68
C ASN A 690 -18.43 30.81 15.69
N ILE A 691 -18.98 31.76 14.97
CA ILE A 691 -18.27 32.61 14.02
C ILE A 691 -18.92 33.96 14.01
N ASP A 692 -18.13 34.96 14.31
CA ASP A 692 -18.49 36.37 14.25
C ASP A 692 -17.21 37.22 14.34
N ASP A 693 -17.36 38.54 14.46
CA ASP A 693 -16.23 39.42 14.72
C ASP A 693 -15.83 39.34 16.19
N ASP A 694 -14.52 39.13 16.41
CA ASP A 694 -13.89 39.26 17.75
C ASP A 694 -14.40 38.28 18.83
N ILE A 695 -14.88 37.08 18.46
CA ILE A 695 -15.44 36.12 19.42
C ILE A 695 -14.48 35.73 20.55
N PHE A 696 -13.15 35.84 20.34
CA PHE A 696 -12.17 35.60 21.39
C PHE A 696 -12.07 36.73 22.42
N ASP A 697 -12.31 37.95 21.99
CA ASP A 697 -12.30 39.12 22.86
C ASP A 697 -13.63 39.24 23.63
N THR A 698 -14.76 38.94 22.99
CA THR A 698 -16.09 38.93 23.61
C THR A 698 -16.36 37.74 24.51
N GLY A 699 -15.58 36.65 24.36
CA GLY A 699 -15.77 35.37 25.06
C GLY A 699 -16.79 34.44 24.43
N GLU A 700 -17.36 34.79 23.30
CA GLU A 700 -18.37 33.98 22.56
C GLU A 700 -17.83 32.68 22.04
N TRP A 701 -16.50 32.54 21.89
CA TRP A 701 -15.86 31.27 21.50
C TRP A 701 -16.13 30.11 22.48
N PHE A 702 -16.55 30.41 23.73
CA PHE A 702 -16.83 29.43 24.77
C PHE A 702 -18.32 29.37 25.16
N THR A 703 -19.20 29.96 24.39
CA THR A 703 -20.64 29.87 24.57
C THR A 703 -21.23 28.62 23.92
N LEU A 704 -22.54 28.40 24.04
CA LEU A 704 -23.22 27.36 23.25
C LEU A 704 -23.09 27.71 21.75
N PRO A 705 -22.94 26.70 20.90
CA PRO A 705 -22.77 26.93 19.46
C PRO A 705 -23.99 27.61 18.84
N ASP A 706 -23.75 28.70 18.13
CA ASP A 706 -24.78 29.47 17.40
C ASP A 706 -25.23 28.70 16.13
N TYR A 707 -24.31 27.98 15.54
CA TYR A 707 -24.53 27.23 14.29
C TYR A 707 -24.30 25.76 14.47
N ARG A 708 -25.26 24.96 13.97
CA ARG A 708 -25.22 23.50 14.05
C ARG A 708 -25.54 22.88 12.70
N GLY A 709 -24.86 21.78 12.39
CA GLY A 709 -25.12 21.01 11.19
C GLY A 709 -24.96 19.53 11.44
N TYR A 710 -25.85 18.73 10.88
CA TYR A 710 -25.84 17.28 10.97
C TYR A 710 -25.86 16.68 9.57
N ALA A 711 -25.19 15.57 9.37
CA ALA A 711 -25.20 14.90 8.08
C ALA A 711 -25.19 13.38 8.21
N LEU A 712 -25.89 12.73 7.29
CA LEU A 712 -25.81 11.31 7.02
C LEU A 712 -25.18 11.14 5.64
N GLY A 713 -24.15 10.31 5.55
CA GLY A 713 -23.41 10.08 4.32
C GLY A 713 -23.27 8.59 4.02
N TYR A 714 -23.13 8.30 2.73
CA TYR A 714 -22.68 7.01 2.22
C TYR A 714 -21.47 7.24 1.33
N ALA A 715 -20.47 6.36 1.47
CA ALA A 715 -19.25 6.47 0.69
C ALA A 715 -18.75 5.09 0.24
N ILE A 716 -18.07 5.08 -0.91
CA ILE A 716 -17.39 3.91 -1.45
C ILE A 716 -15.96 4.32 -1.79
N GLU A 717 -14.99 3.57 -1.30
CA GLU A 717 -13.59 3.71 -1.70
C GLU A 717 -13.36 3.05 -3.07
N THR A 718 -12.95 3.83 -4.04
CA THR A 718 -12.65 3.36 -5.39
C THR A 718 -11.21 3.68 -5.78
N PHE A 719 -10.72 3.09 -6.86
CA PHE A 719 -9.39 3.40 -7.40
C PHE A 719 -9.26 4.85 -7.89
N LEU A 720 -10.39 5.51 -8.22
CA LEU A 720 -10.44 6.93 -8.58
C LEU A 720 -10.45 7.85 -7.36
N GLY A 721 -10.55 7.29 -6.17
CA GLY A 721 -10.77 7.97 -4.89
C GLY A 721 -12.17 7.72 -4.34
N PRO A 722 -12.52 8.34 -3.21
CA PRO A 722 -13.82 8.13 -2.58
C PRO A 722 -14.96 8.71 -3.45
N VAL A 723 -16.03 7.94 -3.59
CA VAL A 723 -17.33 8.41 -4.10
C VAL A 723 -18.24 8.59 -2.90
N GLN A 724 -18.76 9.79 -2.69
CA GLN A 724 -19.50 10.16 -1.48
C GLN A 724 -20.78 10.92 -1.84
N ALA A 725 -21.85 10.58 -1.14
CA ALA A 725 -23.09 11.35 -1.11
C ALA A 725 -23.45 11.63 0.35
N LYS A 726 -23.68 12.90 0.69
CA LYS A 726 -24.07 13.32 2.04
C LYS A 726 -25.31 14.19 1.98
N TYR A 727 -26.30 13.87 2.78
CA TYR A 727 -27.42 14.74 3.08
C TYR A 727 -27.15 15.45 4.40
N SER A 728 -27.12 16.76 4.40
CA SER A 728 -26.88 17.58 5.57
C SER A 728 -28.09 18.47 5.89
N TYR A 729 -28.28 18.75 7.16
CA TYR A 729 -29.38 19.53 7.70
C TYR A 729 -28.89 20.49 8.79
N SER A 730 -29.38 21.72 8.80
CA SER A 730 -29.17 22.69 9.87
C SER A 730 -30.51 22.99 10.58
N PRO A 731 -30.59 22.85 11.92
CA PRO A 731 -31.77 23.25 12.68
C PRO A 731 -32.09 24.74 12.60
N GLU A 732 -31.09 25.60 12.48
CA GLU A 732 -31.25 27.05 12.39
C GLU A 732 -31.87 27.46 11.06
N ARG A 733 -31.41 26.83 9.96
CA ARG A 733 -31.95 27.07 8.61
C ARG A 733 -33.26 26.35 8.37
N LYS A 734 -33.54 25.26 9.09
CA LYS A 734 -34.67 24.34 8.85
C LYS A 734 -34.68 23.81 7.41
N ASP A 735 -33.50 23.67 6.82
CA ASP A 735 -33.30 23.26 5.43
C ASP A 735 -32.19 22.24 5.31
N GLY A 736 -32.24 21.42 4.27
CA GLY A 736 -31.26 20.38 4.00
C GLY A 736 -30.60 20.55 2.64
N THR A 737 -29.36 20.11 2.55
CA THR A 737 -28.54 20.22 1.32
C THR A 737 -27.85 18.89 1.04
N TRP A 738 -27.86 18.47 -0.22
CA TRP A 738 -27.06 17.35 -0.69
C TRP A 738 -25.67 17.82 -1.10
N PHE A 739 -24.67 17.03 -0.76
CA PHE A 739 -23.29 17.18 -1.23
C PHE A 739 -22.82 15.90 -1.87
N PHE A 740 -22.16 16.05 -3.02
CA PHE A 740 -21.58 14.94 -3.77
C PHE A 740 -20.10 15.17 -3.97
N ASN A 741 -19.33 14.07 -3.86
CA ASN A 741 -17.93 14.05 -4.19
C ASN A 741 -17.59 12.79 -4.96
N ILE A 742 -16.80 12.92 -6.01
CA ILE A 742 -16.25 11.80 -6.78
C ILE A 742 -14.76 12.05 -6.93
N GLY A 743 -13.95 11.09 -6.52
CA GLY A 743 -12.51 11.12 -6.68
C GLY A 743 -11.75 11.80 -5.56
N TYR A 744 -10.43 11.91 -5.76
CA TYR A 744 -9.52 12.52 -4.81
C TYR A 744 -9.64 14.06 -4.83
N TRP A 745 -9.53 14.70 -3.68
CA TRP A 745 -9.48 16.15 -3.55
C TRP A 745 -8.13 16.70 -3.97
N PHE A 746 -8.08 17.63 -4.96
CA PHE A 746 -6.88 18.29 -5.48
C PHE A 746 -7.08 19.77 -5.84
#